data_8cc7aa752f2859aea0380696be43cf2a
#
_entry.id   8cc7aa752f2859aea0380696be43cf2a
#
_cell.length_a   1.000
_cell.length_b   1.000
_cell.length_c   1.000
_cell.angle_alpha   90.00
_cell.angle_beta   90.00
_cell.angle_gamma   90.00
#
_symmetry.space_group_name_H-M   'P 1'
#
loop_
_entity.id
_entity.type
_entity.pdbx_description
1 polymer ?
#
loop_
_entity_poly.entity_id
_entity_poly.type
_entity_poly.pdbx_seq_one_letter_code
_entity_poly.pdbx_strand_id
1 'polypeptide(L)'
;MEQRPRYVPASTYRLQVHKEFPFAEATRVSEYLARLGAGACYSSPYFTAEPGSTHGYDICNHNEINPELGGSEAHAVFAARLQELGLGHVVDFVPNHMGIGTGTNAWWKDVLENGPSSPAASFFDVDWTPVKAELHAKLLLPILGDQYGKVLERGELRLELRDGALVLRYFEHELPINPRQAPRVYRRAIEPLTAHLGADNLQLHELLSIISSLENMPAYTARDADRIAERQREKEVARQRLLRLIAETPQVGEQLEAAVKAVNGEPGRPGSFDAMHELLETQAYRLSYWRTASHEINYRRFFDINTLVGLRVEEPDVFAATHRLLGELMRNGTVNAVRVDHADGLFDPARYFEMLQDLAADALGCQRTAGGNRPDRPMYVVAEKILSGAERLPIRWAVHGTSGYNFLHDLNGLFINGAQGRRMRRAYAKLTGRTLAFEDVLYMSKRLIMKTAMASELSVLAHMLDRIAESNRRSRDFTLESLRDAITEVVACFPVYRTYVDERGWTPEDRDVVVRAVARARRRNPAMEASLFDFLLEVVLPRDRGEASAQRHEQRRGGYAPADAQEVQARLRFAMKLQQYTGPVQAKGLEDTAFYRYNLLLSLSEVGGDPERFGRSVAEFHEASAERRREWPYEMLATSTHDTKVGEDVRARINVLSEIPDEWSRGVSRWMRLNRSHRTMVDGEPAPDRNDEYRFYQALLGAFTEVTPEFVERMQGFMIKSIKEAKLHTSWLTANPEYENAVLRFVERVLTGSGAAKFLPAILPLQQRVSAVGMLNSLAQVAIKIGSPGVPDFYQGTDLWDLNLVDPDNRRPVDFRLRERLLGEVEQRLEKTGDERIAAVSALLKNWADGAIKLLVTTAGLRLRRARQELFLEGRYEPIETETTVHADVVAFARIHGDEAVLVVAPRLTAPLVPDGKNLPLGGPSWKTSRVILPSELGGRTFRHEITGVEIKPVTTETQAWIFVGQIFETVPVGILRTT
;
A
#
# COMPACT_ATOMS: atom_id res chain seq x y z
N MET A 1 -31.67 -11.59 3.47
CA MET A 1 -30.76 -11.73 2.30
C MET A 1 -30.09 -10.35 2.18
N GLU A 2 -28.77 -10.29 2.15
CA GLU A 2 -28.07 -9.05 1.80
C GLU A 2 -28.48 -8.62 0.38
N GLN A 3 -28.77 -7.34 0.19
CA GLN A 3 -28.97 -6.84 -1.17
C GLN A 3 -27.63 -6.90 -1.89
N ARG A 4 -27.59 -7.68 -2.96
CA ARG A 4 -26.43 -7.75 -3.84
C ARG A 4 -26.23 -6.38 -4.50
N PRO A 5 -24.98 -5.84 -4.56
CA PRO A 5 -24.71 -4.64 -5.32
C PRO A 5 -25.09 -4.86 -6.80
N ARG A 6 -25.40 -3.75 -7.51
CA ARG A 6 -25.81 -3.83 -8.93
C ARG A 6 -24.77 -4.51 -9.80
N TYR A 7 -23.51 -4.43 -9.41
CA TYR A 7 -22.39 -5.06 -10.09
C TYR A 7 -21.41 -5.66 -9.08
N VAL A 8 -21.01 -6.92 -9.30
CA VAL A 8 -19.88 -7.59 -8.63
C VAL A 8 -19.05 -8.25 -9.72
N PRO A 9 -17.75 -7.96 -9.86
CA PRO A 9 -16.94 -8.59 -10.87
C PRO A 9 -16.80 -10.10 -10.61
N ALA A 10 -16.82 -10.92 -11.66
CA ALA A 10 -16.51 -12.35 -11.54
C ALA A 10 -15.05 -12.57 -11.12
N SER A 11 -14.16 -11.70 -11.59
CA SER A 11 -12.73 -11.59 -11.26
C SER A 11 -12.21 -10.23 -11.71
N THR A 12 -11.05 -9.84 -11.23
CA THR A 12 -10.35 -8.61 -11.63
C THR A 12 -8.98 -8.93 -12.20
N TYR A 13 -8.53 -8.11 -13.15
CA TYR A 13 -7.15 -8.10 -13.63
C TYR A 13 -6.60 -6.68 -13.49
N ARG A 14 -5.56 -6.51 -12.65
CA ARG A 14 -4.99 -5.20 -12.37
C ARG A 14 -3.96 -4.78 -13.40
N LEU A 15 -4.14 -3.57 -13.96
CA LEU A 15 -3.19 -2.88 -14.83
C LEU A 15 -2.59 -1.67 -14.11
N GLN A 16 -1.28 -1.50 -14.20
CA GLN A 16 -0.57 -0.31 -13.75
C GLN A 16 -0.45 0.68 -14.91
N VAL A 17 -1.29 1.73 -14.89
CA VAL A 17 -1.26 2.77 -15.92
C VAL A 17 -0.28 3.88 -15.53
N HIS A 18 0.58 4.25 -16.46
CA HIS A 18 1.57 5.33 -16.32
C HIS A 18 1.95 5.84 -17.71
N LYS A 19 2.79 6.87 -17.82
CA LYS A 19 3.13 7.50 -19.12
C LYS A 19 3.69 6.51 -20.16
N GLU A 20 4.35 5.43 -19.75
CA GLU A 20 4.88 4.40 -20.66
C GLU A 20 3.86 3.28 -20.95
N PHE A 21 2.76 3.22 -20.18
CA PHE A 21 1.62 2.35 -20.39
C PHE A 21 0.32 3.16 -20.23
N PRO A 22 0.02 4.09 -21.17
CA PRO A 22 -1.14 4.98 -21.12
C PRO A 22 -2.44 4.26 -21.49
N PHE A 23 -3.57 4.97 -21.47
CA PHE A 23 -4.88 4.41 -21.81
C PHE A 23 -4.95 3.80 -23.21
N ALA A 24 -4.17 4.30 -24.16
CA ALA A 24 -4.11 3.71 -25.50
C ALA A 24 -3.61 2.25 -25.46
N GLU A 25 -2.57 1.96 -24.68
CA GLU A 25 -2.07 0.58 -24.48
C GLU A 25 -3.04 -0.24 -23.64
N ALA A 26 -3.63 0.32 -22.57
CA ALA A 26 -4.66 -0.36 -21.78
C ALA A 26 -5.89 -0.74 -22.64
N THR A 27 -6.31 0.12 -23.57
CA THR A 27 -7.38 -0.15 -24.55
C THR A 27 -7.02 -1.34 -25.44
N ARG A 28 -5.78 -1.38 -25.94
CA ARG A 28 -5.29 -2.53 -26.76
C ARG A 28 -5.32 -3.83 -25.97
N VAL A 29 -4.86 -3.80 -24.71
CA VAL A 29 -4.78 -4.97 -23.85
C VAL A 29 -6.16 -5.45 -23.37
N SER A 30 -7.19 -4.61 -23.41
CA SER A 30 -8.54 -4.97 -22.95
C SER A 30 -9.11 -6.22 -23.66
N GLU A 31 -8.80 -6.45 -24.94
CA GLU A 31 -9.19 -7.64 -25.67
C GLU A 31 -8.53 -8.90 -25.11
N TYR A 32 -7.23 -8.81 -24.76
CA TYR A 32 -6.52 -9.90 -24.07
C TYR A 32 -7.21 -10.27 -22.76
N LEU A 33 -7.59 -9.28 -21.93
CA LEU A 33 -8.30 -9.52 -20.66
C LEU A 33 -9.63 -10.23 -20.87
N ALA A 34 -10.41 -9.81 -21.87
CA ALA A 34 -11.69 -10.43 -22.19
C ALA A 34 -11.53 -11.89 -22.65
N ARG A 35 -10.53 -12.16 -23.50
CA ARG A 35 -10.19 -13.50 -23.99
C ARG A 35 -9.64 -14.40 -22.89
N LEU A 36 -8.84 -13.86 -21.98
CA LEU A 36 -8.36 -14.56 -20.78
C LEU A 36 -9.53 -15.03 -19.90
N GLY A 37 -10.64 -14.31 -19.90
CA GLY A 37 -11.82 -14.59 -19.10
C GLY A 37 -11.96 -13.70 -17.87
N ALA A 38 -11.23 -12.59 -17.78
CA ALA A 38 -11.39 -11.60 -16.71
C ALA A 38 -12.81 -11.03 -16.69
N GLY A 39 -13.32 -10.70 -15.50
CA GLY A 39 -14.64 -10.07 -15.31
C GLY A 39 -14.56 -8.54 -15.34
N ALA A 40 -13.45 -7.96 -14.89
CA ALA A 40 -13.22 -6.54 -14.88
C ALA A 40 -11.74 -6.18 -15.05
N CYS A 41 -11.48 -5.01 -15.63
CA CYS A 41 -10.19 -4.35 -15.54
C CYS A 41 -10.13 -3.54 -14.24
N TYR A 42 -9.08 -3.74 -13.45
CA TYR A 42 -8.78 -2.96 -12.26
C TYR A 42 -7.57 -2.07 -12.54
N SER A 43 -7.77 -0.78 -12.66
CA SER A 43 -6.70 0.17 -12.96
C SER A 43 -6.10 0.78 -11.70
N SER A 44 -4.76 0.97 -11.71
CA SER A 44 -4.07 1.84 -10.74
C SER A 44 -4.65 3.24 -10.78
N PRO A 45 -4.35 4.13 -9.80
CA PRO A 45 -4.85 5.50 -9.82
C PRO A 45 -4.46 6.22 -11.11
N TYR A 46 -5.42 6.95 -11.69
CA TYR A 46 -5.24 7.64 -12.98
C TYR A 46 -5.71 9.09 -12.99
N PHE A 47 -6.04 9.65 -11.83
CA PHE A 47 -6.23 11.08 -11.68
C PHE A 47 -4.88 11.80 -11.81
N THR A 48 -4.90 13.12 -12.10
CA THR A 48 -3.66 13.87 -12.33
C THR A 48 -2.73 13.75 -11.14
N ALA A 49 -1.60 13.09 -11.35
CA ALA A 49 -0.54 12.83 -10.37
C ALA A 49 0.63 13.79 -10.57
N GLU A 50 1.64 13.72 -9.72
CA GLU A 50 2.89 14.45 -9.91
C GLU A 50 3.52 14.09 -11.27
N PRO A 51 4.11 15.05 -11.99
CA PRO A 51 4.71 14.80 -13.30
C PRO A 51 5.73 13.68 -13.28
N GLY A 52 5.59 12.72 -14.19
CA GLY A 52 6.47 11.56 -14.30
C GLY A 52 6.19 10.45 -13.28
N SER A 53 5.10 10.52 -12.52
CA SER A 53 4.69 9.45 -11.60
C SER A 53 4.52 8.11 -12.34
N THR A 54 5.12 7.06 -11.79
CA THR A 54 5.05 5.69 -12.34
C THR A 54 4.00 4.82 -11.67
N HIS A 55 3.28 5.36 -10.67
CA HIS A 55 2.34 4.62 -9.83
C HIS A 55 0.98 5.31 -9.65
N GLY A 56 0.88 6.65 -9.77
CA GLY A 56 -0.34 7.43 -9.69
C GLY A 56 -0.88 7.69 -8.27
N TYR A 57 -0.20 7.27 -7.21
CA TYR A 57 -0.66 7.49 -5.82
C TYR A 57 -0.35 8.89 -5.27
N ASP A 58 0.44 9.68 -5.96
CA ASP A 58 0.82 11.06 -5.65
C ASP A 58 -0.07 12.06 -6.38
N ILE A 59 -1.40 11.87 -6.28
CA ILE A 59 -2.42 12.69 -6.94
C ILE A 59 -2.28 14.16 -6.51
N CYS A 60 -2.14 15.06 -7.48
CA CYS A 60 -2.14 16.50 -7.26
C CYS A 60 -3.44 17.20 -7.70
N ASN A 61 -4.30 16.51 -8.47
CA ASN A 61 -5.63 17.01 -8.84
C ASN A 61 -6.63 15.84 -9.00
N HIS A 62 -7.57 15.71 -8.07
CA HIS A 62 -8.63 14.70 -8.11
C HIS A 62 -9.75 15.00 -9.15
N ASN A 63 -9.73 16.16 -9.76
CA ASN A 63 -10.81 16.60 -10.65
C ASN A 63 -10.43 16.56 -12.14
N GLU A 64 -9.34 15.87 -12.46
CA GLU A 64 -8.83 15.74 -13.81
C GLU A 64 -8.23 14.36 -14.03
N ILE A 65 -8.52 13.76 -15.19
CA ILE A 65 -7.83 12.53 -15.63
C ILE A 65 -6.43 12.94 -16.08
N ASN A 66 -5.43 12.20 -15.64
CA ASN A 66 -4.02 12.52 -15.85
C ASN A 66 -3.69 12.71 -17.36
N PRO A 67 -3.27 13.91 -17.78
CA PRO A 67 -2.91 14.17 -19.18
C PRO A 67 -1.76 13.29 -19.70
N GLU A 68 -0.81 12.88 -18.84
CA GLU A 68 0.29 11.99 -19.24
C GLU A 68 -0.21 10.59 -19.65
N LEU A 69 -1.43 10.20 -19.24
CA LEU A 69 -2.08 8.95 -19.65
C LEU A 69 -2.95 9.11 -20.91
N GLY A 70 -3.05 10.33 -21.46
CA GLY A 70 -3.89 10.69 -22.60
C GLY A 70 -5.17 11.44 -22.22
N GLY A 71 -5.36 11.79 -20.94
CA GLY A 71 -6.45 12.62 -20.45
C GLY A 71 -7.84 11.98 -20.60
N SER A 72 -8.87 12.83 -20.50
CA SER A 72 -10.27 12.40 -20.52
C SER A 72 -10.71 11.74 -21.84
N GLU A 73 -10.17 12.16 -22.97
CA GLU A 73 -10.52 11.59 -24.30
C GLU A 73 -10.04 10.13 -24.39
N ALA A 74 -8.77 9.86 -24.08
CA ALA A 74 -8.24 8.50 -24.13
C ALA A 74 -8.90 7.59 -23.06
N HIS A 75 -9.23 8.12 -21.88
CA HIS A 75 -10.00 7.41 -20.87
C HIS A 75 -11.40 7.03 -21.37
N ALA A 76 -12.10 7.94 -22.07
CA ALA A 76 -13.42 7.64 -22.62
C ALA A 76 -13.37 6.50 -23.66
N VAL A 77 -12.35 6.48 -24.52
CA VAL A 77 -12.11 5.39 -25.48
C VAL A 77 -11.84 4.06 -24.75
N PHE A 78 -10.99 4.09 -23.73
CA PHE A 78 -10.70 2.90 -22.90
C PHE A 78 -11.96 2.36 -22.22
N ALA A 79 -12.74 3.23 -21.56
CA ALA A 79 -13.97 2.82 -20.87
C ALA A 79 -15.01 2.25 -21.84
N ALA A 80 -15.20 2.87 -23.02
CA ALA A 80 -16.07 2.36 -24.07
C ALA A 80 -15.62 0.96 -24.54
N ARG A 81 -14.30 0.74 -24.72
CA ARG A 81 -13.76 -0.56 -25.10
C ARG A 81 -14.02 -1.65 -24.06
N LEU A 82 -13.88 -1.31 -22.76
CA LEU A 82 -14.23 -2.24 -21.68
C LEU A 82 -15.71 -2.64 -21.75
N GLN A 83 -16.61 -1.68 -21.94
CA GLN A 83 -18.05 -1.93 -22.06
C GLN A 83 -18.39 -2.82 -23.27
N GLU A 84 -17.80 -2.56 -24.45
CA GLU A 84 -17.97 -3.39 -25.66
C GLU A 84 -17.57 -4.85 -25.41
N LEU A 85 -16.51 -5.08 -24.62
CA LEU A 85 -16.01 -6.40 -24.29
C LEU A 85 -16.74 -7.05 -23.10
N GLY A 86 -17.72 -6.37 -22.52
CA GLY A 86 -18.45 -6.83 -21.32
C GLY A 86 -17.54 -6.95 -20.09
N LEU A 87 -16.53 -6.10 -20.01
CA LEU A 87 -15.65 -5.97 -18.84
C LEU A 87 -16.13 -4.81 -17.95
N GLY A 88 -16.13 -5.01 -16.63
CA GLY A 88 -16.29 -3.92 -15.69
C GLY A 88 -15.00 -3.12 -15.51
N HIS A 89 -15.13 -1.97 -14.86
CA HIS A 89 -13.99 -1.11 -14.52
C HIS A 89 -13.95 -0.84 -13.01
N VAL A 90 -12.89 -1.28 -12.37
CA VAL A 90 -12.56 -0.99 -10.95
C VAL A 90 -11.48 0.08 -10.94
N VAL A 91 -11.73 1.19 -10.26
CA VAL A 91 -10.74 2.27 -10.09
C VAL A 91 -10.07 2.18 -8.71
N ASP A 92 -8.76 2.39 -8.68
CA ASP A 92 -8.01 2.62 -7.45
C ASP A 92 -8.09 4.11 -7.08
N PHE A 93 -8.71 4.42 -5.95
CA PHE A 93 -8.95 5.80 -5.52
C PHE A 93 -8.19 6.12 -4.24
N VAL A 94 -7.50 7.26 -4.22
CA VAL A 94 -6.60 7.70 -3.14
C VAL A 94 -7.20 8.88 -2.39
N PRO A 95 -7.99 8.66 -1.31
CA PRO A 95 -8.62 9.75 -0.57
C PRO A 95 -7.76 10.35 0.54
N ASN A 96 -6.76 9.62 1.03
CA ASN A 96 -6.06 9.96 2.27
C ASN A 96 -5.07 11.13 2.14
N HIS A 97 -4.48 11.33 0.96
CA HIS A 97 -3.38 12.29 0.76
C HIS A 97 -3.30 12.83 -0.66
N MET A 98 -2.52 13.90 -0.85
CA MET A 98 -2.18 14.47 -2.16
C MET A 98 -0.68 14.72 -2.28
N GLY A 99 -0.20 14.68 -3.55
CA GLY A 99 1.15 15.10 -3.93
C GLY A 99 1.33 16.62 -3.84
N ILE A 100 2.50 17.05 -3.35
CA ILE A 100 2.89 18.46 -3.20
C ILE A 100 4.35 18.72 -3.64
N GLY A 101 4.94 17.76 -4.35
CA GLY A 101 6.38 17.74 -4.65
C GLY A 101 6.82 18.82 -5.64
N THR A 102 6.11 18.98 -6.74
CA THR A 102 6.55 19.82 -7.89
C THR A 102 5.82 21.17 -8.00
N GLY A 103 4.92 21.49 -7.06
CA GLY A 103 4.13 22.73 -7.11
C GLY A 103 2.97 22.69 -8.11
N THR A 104 2.59 21.52 -8.63
CA THR A 104 1.46 21.35 -9.55
C THR A 104 0.10 21.34 -8.85
N ASN A 105 0.08 21.04 -7.54
CA ASN A 105 -1.12 21.05 -6.72
C ASN A 105 -1.61 22.50 -6.47
N ALA A 106 -2.66 22.91 -7.16
CA ALA A 106 -3.19 24.27 -7.09
C ALA A 106 -3.73 24.62 -5.68
N TRP A 107 -4.35 23.68 -4.98
CA TRP A 107 -4.84 23.90 -3.61
C TRP A 107 -3.68 24.12 -2.63
N TRP A 108 -2.62 23.32 -2.73
CA TRP A 108 -1.44 23.49 -1.90
C TRP A 108 -0.71 24.80 -2.20
N LYS A 109 -0.59 25.16 -3.47
CA LYS A 109 0.01 26.43 -3.89
C LYS A 109 -0.74 27.63 -3.31
N ASP A 110 -2.08 27.61 -3.29
CA ASP A 110 -2.89 28.65 -2.66
C ASP A 110 -2.70 28.69 -1.13
N VAL A 111 -2.54 27.52 -0.49
CA VAL A 111 -2.22 27.46 0.95
C VAL A 111 -0.83 28.02 1.25
N LEU A 112 0.18 27.80 0.42
CA LEU A 112 1.51 28.39 0.58
C LEU A 112 1.48 29.92 0.42
N GLU A 113 0.67 30.44 -0.50
CA GLU A 113 0.53 31.88 -0.74
C GLU A 113 -0.25 32.59 0.35
N ASN A 114 -1.33 31.98 0.82
CA ASN A 114 -2.34 32.62 1.66
C ASN A 114 -2.44 32.05 3.08
N GLY A 115 -1.71 31.01 3.42
CA GLY A 115 -1.73 30.40 4.75
C GLY A 115 -3.13 30.01 5.22
N PRO A 116 -3.48 30.28 6.51
CA PRO A 116 -4.82 30.04 7.04
C PRO A 116 -5.95 30.78 6.34
N SER A 117 -5.65 31.83 5.55
CA SER A 117 -6.63 32.57 4.73
C SER A 117 -6.87 31.94 3.36
N SER A 118 -6.25 30.82 3.06
CA SER A 118 -6.58 30.06 1.85
C SER A 118 -7.95 29.39 1.97
N PRO A 119 -8.82 29.43 0.95
CA PRO A 119 -10.03 28.60 0.90
C PRO A 119 -9.74 27.11 1.05
N ALA A 120 -8.56 26.67 0.62
CA ALA A 120 -8.10 25.28 0.75
C ALA A 120 -7.36 24.97 2.08
N ALA A 121 -7.25 25.93 3.02
CA ALA A 121 -6.54 25.72 4.27
C ALA A 121 -7.13 24.61 5.14
N SER A 122 -8.44 24.34 5.04
CA SER A 122 -9.14 23.27 5.75
C SER A 122 -9.04 21.91 5.05
N PHE A 123 -8.55 21.87 3.79
CA PHE A 123 -8.48 20.63 3.00
C PHE A 123 -7.37 19.71 3.51
N PHE A 124 -6.29 20.31 3.97
CA PHE A 124 -5.10 19.61 4.45
C PHE A 124 -5.07 19.50 5.96
N ASP A 125 -4.53 18.41 6.47
CA ASP A 125 -4.40 18.16 7.90
C ASP A 125 -3.15 18.87 8.45
N VAL A 126 -3.27 20.20 8.62
CA VAL A 126 -2.22 21.10 9.08
C VAL A 126 -2.50 21.58 10.50
N ASP A 127 -1.50 21.51 11.38
CA ASP A 127 -1.51 22.21 12.66
C ASP A 127 -0.99 23.66 12.49
N TRP A 128 -1.92 24.63 12.49
CA TRP A 128 -1.62 26.04 12.36
C TRP A 128 -1.18 26.69 13.67
N THR A 129 -1.22 25.95 14.77
CA THR A 129 -0.84 26.41 16.12
C THR A 129 0.04 25.38 16.83
N PRO A 130 1.12 24.92 16.17
CA PRO A 130 2.01 23.95 16.79
C PRO A 130 2.69 24.55 18.03
N VAL A 131 3.31 23.70 18.83
CA VAL A 131 4.00 24.13 20.07
C VAL A 131 5.10 25.17 19.80
N LYS A 132 5.80 25.06 18.68
CA LYS A 132 6.83 25.99 18.25
C LYS A 132 6.18 27.26 17.71
N ALA A 133 6.29 28.35 18.50
CA ALA A 133 5.64 29.64 18.21
C ALA A 133 6.04 30.23 16.85
N GLU A 134 7.28 30.00 16.41
CA GLU A 134 7.81 30.42 15.11
C GLU A 134 7.10 29.80 13.90
N LEU A 135 6.34 28.73 14.13
CA LEU A 135 5.53 28.05 13.12
C LEU A 135 4.03 28.40 13.24
N HIS A 136 3.63 29.31 14.13
CA HIS A 136 2.24 29.76 14.21
C HIS A 136 1.80 30.39 12.89
N ALA A 137 0.71 29.86 12.32
CA ALA A 137 0.16 30.25 11.03
C ALA A 137 1.12 30.04 9.83
N LYS A 138 2.17 29.23 9.98
CA LYS A 138 3.13 28.89 8.93
C LYS A 138 3.20 27.39 8.72
N LEU A 139 3.53 26.96 7.50
CA LEU A 139 3.89 25.59 7.15
C LEU A 139 5.40 25.40 7.23
N LEU A 140 5.87 24.34 7.88
CA LEU A 140 7.26 23.94 7.76
C LEU A 140 7.47 23.19 6.45
N LEU A 141 8.31 23.70 5.54
CA LEU A 141 8.65 23.07 4.28
C LEU A 141 10.07 22.49 4.33
N PRO A 142 10.24 21.19 4.58
CA PRO A 142 11.54 20.53 4.66
C PRO A 142 12.03 20.09 3.27
N ILE A 143 12.34 21.06 2.40
CA ILE A 143 12.74 20.80 1.01
C ILE A 143 14.20 21.13 0.72
N LEU A 144 14.90 21.82 1.62
CA LEU A 144 16.28 22.24 1.38
C LEU A 144 17.26 21.07 1.53
N GLY A 145 18.22 20.97 0.61
CA GLY A 145 19.27 19.94 0.62
C GLY A 145 20.34 20.13 1.69
N ASP A 146 20.44 21.34 2.30
CA ASP A 146 21.35 21.69 3.38
C ASP A 146 20.69 22.70 4.34
N GLN A 147 21.40 23.11 5.37
CA GLN A 147 20.93 24.12 6.32
C GLN A 147 20.55 25.42 5.61
N TYR A 148 19.44 26.04 6.03
CA TYR A 148 18.83 27.21 5.40
C TYR A 148 19.82 28.33 5.09
N GLY A 149 20.64 28.76 6.06
CA GLY A 149 21.63 29.83 5.86
C GLY A 149 22.64 29.50 4.77
N LYS A 150 23.11 28.26 4.70
CA LYS A 150 24.05 27.84 3.64
C LYS A 150 23.42 27.85 2.25
N VAL A 151 22.17 27.37 2.13
CA VAL A 151 21.41 27.36 0.87
C VAL A 151 21.16 28.80 0.41
N LEU A 152 20.76 29.69 1.32
CA LEU A 152 20.56 31.11 1.07
C LEU A 152 21.83 31.79 0.56
N GLU A 153 22.95 31.68 1.30
CA GLU A 153 24.23 32.34 1.00
C GLU A 153 24.92 31.79 -0.27
N ARG A 154 24.56 30.56 -0.70
CA ARG A 154 24.99 30.02 -2.01
C ARG A 154 24.15 30.56 -3.18
N GLY A 155 23.10 31.34 -2.91
CA GLY A 155 22.21 31.90 -3.92
C GLY A 155 21.36 30.82 -4.65
N GLU A 156 21.07 29.70 -3.99
CA GLU A 156 20.23 28.63 -4.52
C GLU A 156 18.75 29.01 -4.45
N LEU A 157 18.36 29.92 -3.57
CA LEU A 157 17.02 30.49 -3.46
C LEU A 157 16.96 31.74 -4.36
N ARG A 158 16.11 31.73 -5.39
CA ARG A 158 16.00 32.81 -6.36
C ARG A 158 14.60 33.36 -6.44
N LEU A 159 14.46 34.65 -6.21
CA LEU A 159 13.23 35.39 -6.41
C LEU A 159 13.12 35.74 -7.90
N GLU A 160 11.94 35.57 -8.47
CA GLU A 160 11.59 35.88 -9.85
C GLU A 160 10.27 36.67 -9.88
N LEU A 161 10.11 37.56 -10.85
CA LEU A 161 8.81 38.18 -11.19
C LEU A 161 8.23 37.43 -12.38
N ARG A 162 7.13 36.73 -12.17
CA ARG A 162 6.49 35.91 -13.20
C ARG A 162 4.98 36.15 -13.19
N ASP A 163 4.39 36.39 -14.33
CA ASP A 163 2.95 36.60 -14.50
C ASP A 163 2.33 37.60 -13.50
N GLY A 164 3.07 38.69 -13.19
CA GLY A 164 2.63 39.75 -12.30
C GLY A 164 2.67 39.40 -10.80
N ALA A 165 3.33 38.31 -10.43
CA ALA A 165 3.54 37.89 -9.04
C ALA A 165 5.01 37.56 -8.77
N LEU A 166 5.42 37.65 -7.51
CA LEU A 166 6.74 37.16 -7.08
C LEU A 166 6.67 35.65 -6.78
N VAL A 167 7.65 34.92 -7.28
CA VAL A 167 7.82 33.49 -7.06
C VAL A 167 9.22 33.24 -6.56
N LEU A 168 9.37 32.44 -5.52
CA LEU A 168 10.65 31.93 -5.07
C LEU A 168 10.94 30.57 -5.75
N ARG A 169 12.11 30.48 -6.37
CA ARG A 169 12.56 29.24 -7.00
C ARG A 169 13.69 28.60 -6.21
N TYR A 170 13.57 27.27 -6.02
CA TYR A 170 14.60 26.41 -5.47
C TYR A 170 14.66 25.14 -6.31
N PHE A 171 15.62 25.05 -7.23
CA PHE A 171 15.68 24.02 -8.29
C PHE A 171 14.34 23.88 -9.03
N GLU A 172 13.69 22.73 -8.93
CA GLU A 172 12.37 22.46 -9.54
C GLU A 172 11.19 23.01 -8.71
N HIS A 173 11.40 23.40 -7.47
CA HIS A 173 10.33 23.93 -6.63
C HIS A 173 10.02 25.39 -6.94
N GLU A 174 8.75 25.68 -7.16
CA GLU A 174 8.21 27.02 -7.33
C GLU A 174 7.27 27.35 -6.18
N LEU A 175 7.67 28.30 -5.33
CA LEU A 175 6.94 28.69 -4.14
C LEU A 175 6.39 30.11 -4.30
N PRO A 176 5.07 30.33 -4.10
CA PRO A 176 4.50 31.66 -4.21
C PRO A 176 4.98 32.56 -3.04
N ILE A 177 5.15 33.84 -3.32
CA ILE A 177 5.37 34.86 -2.30
C ILE A 177 4.02 35.45 -1.89
N ASN A 178 3.81 35.60 -0.58
CA ASN A 178 2.64 36.27 -0.03
C ASN A 178 2.47 37.67 -0.67
N PRO A 179 1.37 37.92 -1.41
CA PRO A 179 1.20 39.16 -2.19
C PRO A 179 1.30 40.44 -1.33
N ARG A 180 0.84 40.38 -0.07
CA ARG A 180 0.97 41.52 0.87
C ARG A 180 2.42 41.89 1.16
N GLN A 181 3.38 41.02 0.91
CA GLN A 181 4.81 41.23 1.15
C GLN A 181 5.58 41.65 -0.10
N ALA A 182 4.98 41.52 -1.29
CA ALA A 182 5.58 41.93 -2.55
C ALA A 182 5.98 43.44 -2.57
N PRO A 183 5.24 44.37 -1.90
CA PRO A 183 5.65 45.77 -1.78
C PRO A 183 7.05 45.96 -1.22
N ARG A 184 7.59 45.06 -0.38
CA ARG A 184 8.97 45.14 0.12
C ARG A 184 10.01 45.12 -1.00
N VAL A 185 9.69 44.45 -2.09
CA VAL A 185 10.51 44.36 -3.31
C VAL A 185 10.15 45.50 -4.25
N TYR A 186 8.86 45.72 -4.53
CA TYR A 186 8.42 46.69 -5.52
C TYR A 186 8.77 48.13 -5.20
N ARG A 187 8.79 48.51 -3.92
CA ARG A 187 9.22 49.85 -3.45
C ARG A 187 10.64 50.19 -3.84
N ARG A 188 11.53 49.21 -4.05
CA ARG A 188 12.91 49.44 -4.48
C ARG A 188 12.99 49.96 -5.94
N ALA A 189 11.94 49.75 -6.75
CA ALA A 189 11.86 50.26 -8.10
C ALA A 189 11.37 51.73 -8.18
N ILE A 190 10.80 52.28 -7.08
CA ILE A 190 10.14 53.61 -7.10
C ILE A 190 11.13 54.72 -7.35
N GLU A 191 12.25 54.78 -6.60
CA GLU A 191 13.24 55.84 -6.78
C GLU A 191 13.84 55.89 -8.18
N PRO A 192 14.32 54.78 -8.76
CA PRO A 192 14.78 54.74 -10.16
C PRO A 192 13.70 55.10 -11.19
N LEU A 193 12.44 54.66 -10.97
CA LEU A 193 11.34 54.99 -11.84
C LEU A 193 10.98 56.49 -11.78
N THR A 194 10.99 57.07 -10.58
CA THR A 194 10.76 58.53 -10.38
C THR A 194 11.81 59.35 -11.11
N ALA A 195 13.07 58.94 -11.04
CA ALA A 195 14.16 59.62 -11.78
C ALA A 195 14.03 59.51 -13.30
N HIS A 196 13.44 58.40 -13.80
CA HIS A 196 13.33 58.13 -15.24
C HIS A 196 12.03 58.67 -15.86
N LEU A 197 10.88 58.53 -15.16
CA LEU A 197 9.56 58.87 -15.67
C LEU A 197 9.05 60.24 -15.17
N GLY A 198 9.63 60.80 -14.11
CA GLY A 198 9.15 61.98 -13.39
C GLY A 198 8.11 61.64 -12.31
N ALA A 199 8.08 62.48 -11.25
CA ALA A 199 7.23 62.28 -10.07
C ALA A 199 5.73 62.33 -10.37
N ASP A 200 5.29 63.09 -11.35
CA ASP A 200 3.88 63.28 -11.76
C ASP A 200 3.42 62.27 -12.80
N ASN A 201 4.23 61.25 -13.15
CA ASN A 201 3.89 60.28 -14.15
C ASN A 201 2.77 59.34 -13.72
N LEU A 202 1.73 59.13 -14.58
CA LEU A 202 0.54 58.33 -14.25
C LEU A 202 0.87 56.82 -14.02
N GLN A 203 1.84 56.30 -14.76
CA GLN A 203 2.26 54.88 -14.62
C GLN A 203 2.99 54.65 -13.28
N LEU A 204 3.77 55.64 -12.85
CA LEU A 204 4.38 55.59 -11.49
C LEU A 204 3.28 55.68 -10.40
N HIS A 205 2.24 56.52 -10.59
CA HIS A 205 1.12 56.60 -9.67
C HIS A 205 0.32 55.27 -9.66
N GLU A 206 0.14 54.63 -10.82
CA GLU A 206 -0.47 53.33 -10.91
C GLU A 206 0.29 52.26 -10.12
N LEU A 207 1.60 52.18 -10.26
CA LEU A 207 2.44 51.28 -9.47
C LEU A 207 2.31 51.56 -7.99
N LEU A 208 2.33 52.82 -7.55
CA LEU A 208 2.12 53.22 -6.16
C LEU A 208 0.73 52.81 -5.64
N SER A 209 -0.32 52.91 -6.49
CA SER A 209 -1.68 52.43 -6.17
C SER A 209 -1.72 50.95 -5.99
N ILE A 210 -1.06 50.16 -6.85
CA ILE A 210 -0.97 48.67 -6.75
C ILE A 210 -0.24 48.29 -5.44
N ILE A 211 0.87 48.96 -5.15
CA ILE A 211 1.63 48.75 -3.88
C ILE A 211 0.73 49.00 -2.68
N SER A 212 -0.02 50.11 -2.68
CA SER A 212 -0.93 50.44 -1.58
C SER A 212 -2.07 49.46 -1.42
N SER A 213 -2.63 48.95 -2.55
CA SER A 213 -3.66 47.91 -2.53
C SER A 213 -3.12 46.62 -1.88
N LEU A 214 -1.91 46.20 -2.26
CA LEU A 214 -1.27 44.99 -1.69
C LEU A 214 -0.97 45.15 -0.20
N GLU A 215 -0.50 46.32 0.26
CA GLU A 215 -0.21 46.57 1.68
C GLU A 215 -1.47 46.58 2.56
N ASN A 216 -2.61 47.06 2.04
CA ASN A 216 -3.88 47.12 2.74
C ASN A 216 -4.68 45.81 2.66
N MET A 217 -4.24 44.85 1.89
CA MET A 217 -4.88 43.54 1.75
C MET A 217 -5.00 42.85 3.13
N PRO A 218 -6.09 42.09 3.41
CA PRO A 218 -6.19 41.29 4.64
C PRO A 218 -4.99 40.38 4.88
N ALA A 219 -4.60 40.24 6.16
CA ALA A 219 -3.46 39.39 6.54
C ALA A 219 -3.72 37.92 6.18
N TYR A 220 -2.65 37.16 5.88
CA TYR A 220 -2.74 35.73 5.61
C TYR A 220 -3.18 34.88 6.82
N THR A 221 -3.30 35.50 7.98
CA THR A 221 -3.83 34.90 9.22
C THR A 221 -5.33 35.15 9.43
N ALA A 222 -6.00 35.91 8.55
CA ALA A 222 -7.43 36.13 8.63
C ALA A 222 -8.22 34.83 8.42
N ARG A 223 -9.28 34.63 9.21
CA ARG A 223 -10.11 33.42 9.17
C ARG A 223 -11.60 33.72 8.91
N ASP A 224 -11.94 35.00 8.82
CA ASP A 224 -13.26 35.46 8.49
C ASP A 224 -13.52 35.30 6.99
N ALA A 225 -14.67 34.73 6.60
CA ALA A 225 -15.00 34.41 5.20
C ALA A 225 -14.97 35.63 4.28
N ASP A 226 -15.48 36.79 4.76
CA ASP A 226 -15.51 38.02 3.96
C ASP A 226 -14.09 38.56 3.74
N ARG A 227 -13.25 38.49 4.77
CA ARG A 227 -11.84 38.89 4.66
C ARG A 227 -11.03 37.94 3.77
N ILE A 228 -11.34 36.65 3.78
CA ILE A 228 -10.73 35.66 2.85
C ILE A 228 -11.15 36.01 1.40
N ALA A 229 -12.43 36.24 1.17
CA ALA A 229 -12.94 36.60 -0.16
C ALA A 229 -12.35 37.95 -0.65
N GLU A 230 -12.26 38.94 0.23
CA GLU A 230 -11.59 40.22 -0.04
C GLU A 230 -10.12 39.99 -0.46
N ARG A 231 -9.37 39.21 0.32
CA ARG A 231 -7.97 38.91 0.02
C ARG A 231 -7.80 38.23 -1.35
N GLN A 232 -8.63 37.23 -1.68
CA GLN A 232 -8.57 36.53 -2.96
C GLN A 232 -8.87 37.49 -4.14
N ARG A 233 -9.85 38.37 -3.99
CA ARG A 233 -10.21 39.35 -5.00
C ARG A 233 -9.09 40.39 -5.19
N GLU A 234 -8.60 40.99 -4.11
CA GLU A 234 -7.61 42.08 -4.17
C GLU A 234 -6.27 41.61 -4.74
N LYS A 235 -5.80 40.40 -4.39
CA LYS A 235 -4.56 39.85 -4.95
C LYS A 235 -4.65 39.68 -6.46
N GLU A 236 -5.78 39.17 -6.96
CA GLU A 236 -5.94 38.93 -8.40
C GLU A 236 -6.09 40.25 -9.17
N VAL A 237 -6.85 41.20 -8.63
CA VAL A 237 -6.98 42.54 -9.22
C VAL A 237 -5.60 43.23 -9.29
N ALA A 238 -4.82 43.21 -8.21
CA ALA A 238 -3.49 43.79 -8.17
C ALA A 238 -2.55 43.13 -9.19
N ARG A 239 -2.59 41.79 -9.30
CA ARG A 239 -1.81 41.01 -10.24
C ARG A 239 -2.13 41.39 -11.70
N GLN A 240 -3.40 41.49 -12.07
CA GLN A 240 -3.81 41.84 -13.41
C GLN A 240 -3.44 43.30 -13.75
N ARG A 241 -3.58 44.21 -12.78
CA ARG A 241 -3.16 45.62 -12.95
C ARG A 241 -1.64 45.72 -13.21
N LEU A 242 -0.84 44.95 -12.42
CA LEU A 242 0.61 44.92 -12.57
C LEU A 242 1.03 44.36 -13.93
N LEU A 243 0.43 43.27 -14.40
CA LEU A 243 0.68 42.72 -15.74
C LEU A 243 0.42 43.71 -16.84
N ARG A 244 -0.73 44.42 -16.77
CA ARG A 244 -1.07 45.48 -17.75
C ARG A 244 -0.07 46.61 -17.69
N LEU A 245 0.29 47.10 -16.51
CA LEU A 245 1.23 48.17 -16.33
C LEU A 245 2.63 47.84 -16.92
N ILE A 246 3.10 46.62 -16.70
CA ILE A 246 4.37 46.13 -17.29
C ILE A 246 4.28 46.05 -18.80
N ALA A 247 3.15 45.58 -19.35
CA ALA A 247 2.95 45.51 -20.81
C ALA A 247 2.89 46.90 -21.48
N GLU A 248 2.23 47.87 -20.83
CA GLU A 248 2.07 49.24 -21.31
C GLU A 248 3.34 50.09 -21.12
N THR A 249 4.16 49.77 -20.08
CA THR A 249 5.34 50.53 -19.69
C THR A 249 6.52 49.60 -19.37
N PRO A 250 7.28 49.14 -20.37
CA PRO A 250 8.37 48.18 -20.17
C PRO A 250 9.41 48.60 -19.14
N GLN A 251 9.64 49.90 -18.95
CA GLN A 251 10.54 50.45 -17.94
C GLN A 251 10.15 50.09 -16.52
N VAL A 252 8.84 49.91 -16.26
CA VAL A 252 8.36 49.43 -14.96
C VAL A 252 8.80 47.98 -14.77
N GLY A 253 8.66 47.15 -15.80
CA GLY A 253 9.14 45.75 -15.79
C GLY A 253 10.66 45.68 -15.52
N GLU A 254 11.45 46.43 -16.26
CA GLU A 254 12.93 46.47 -16.10
C GLU A 254 13.36 46.89 -14.68
N GLN A 255 12.72 47.89 -14.09
CA GLN A 255 13.05 48.33 -12.73
C GLN A 255 12.56 47.36 -11.64
N LEU A 256 11.43 46.72 -11.87
CA LEU A 256 10.99 45.65 -10.95
C LEU A 256 11.93 44.42 -11.02
N GLU A 257 12.38 44.02 -12.20
CA GLU A 257 13.39 42.97 -12.35
C GLU A 257 14.72 43.34 -11.70
N ALA A 258 15.16 44.60 -11.83
CA ALA A 258 16.36 45.11 -11.14
C ALA A 258 16.18 45.07 -9.61
N ALA A 259 14.98 45.40 -9.10
CA ALA A 259 14.65 45.30 -7.68
C ALA A 259 14.67 43.84 -7.20
N VAL A 260 14.11 42.91 -7.94
CA VAL A 260 14.15 41.46 -7.70
C VAL A 260 15.61 40.97 -7.67
N LYS A 261 16.43 41.37 -8.64
CA LYS A 261 17.84 41.00 -8.72
C LYS A 261 18.62 41.51 -7.50
N ALA A 262 18.31 42.71 -7.02
CA ALA A 262 18.95 43.29 -5.82
C ALA A 262 18.60 42.52 -4.54
N VAL A 263 17.40 41.91 -4.46
CA VAL A 263 16.97 41.07 -3.33
C VAL A 263 17.63 39.69 -3.35
N ASN A 264 17.97 39.17 -4.52
CA ASN A 264 18.60 37.85 -4.70
C ASN A 264 20.01 37.74 -4.10
N GLY A 265 20.65 38.85 -3.76
CA GLY A 265 21.97 38.87 -3.17
C GLY A 265 23.11 38.42 -4.11
N GLU A 266 24.32 38.36 -3.59
CA GLU A 266 25.53 37.93 -4.32
C GLU A 266 26.28 36.88 -3.50
N PRO A 267 26.54 35.68 -4.07
CA PRO A 267 27.35 34.66 -3.39
C PRO A 267 28.73 35.22 -2.99
N GLY A 268 29.15 34.90 -1.76
CA GLY A 268 30.40 35.45 -1.20
C GLY A 268 30.21 36.75 -0.42
N ARG A 269 28.99 37.33 -0.40
CA ARG A 269 28.62 38.54 0.37
C ARG A 269 27.41 38.24 1.28
N PRO A 270 27.58 37.62 2.45
CA PRO A 270 26.45 37.18 3.31
C PRO A 270 25.39 38.25 3.55
N GLY A 271 25.80 39.49 3.93
CA GLY A 271 24.87 40.61 4.18
C GLY A 271 24.03 41.05 2.97
N SER A 272 24.39 40.65 1.75
CA SER A 272 23.56 40.94 0.56
C SER A 272 22.26 40.15 0.50
N PHE A 273 22.14 39.06 1.30
CA PHE A 273 20.96 38.21 1.40
C PHE A 273 19.97 38.61 2.49
N ASP A 274 20.28 39.65 3.30
CA ASP A 274 19.40 40.07 4.40
C ASP A 274 17.99 40.43 3.93
N ALA A 275 17.88 41.11 2.81
CA ALA A 275 16.58 41.45 2.23
C ALA A 275 15.76 40.23 1.79
N MET A 276 16.42 39.21 1.26
CA MET A 276 15.77 37.94 0.93
C MET A 276 15.34 37.20 2.22
N HIS A 277 16.22 37.14 3.21
CA HIS A 277 15.90 36.52 4.49
C HIS A 277 14.69 37.19 5.15
N GLU A 278 14.67 38.51 5.24
CA GLU A 278 13.53 39.29 5.79
C GLU A 278 12.23 39.01 5.04
N LEU A 279 12.27 38.91 3.68
CA LEU A 279 11.11 38.57 2.85
C LEU A 279 10.61 37.17 3.17
N LEU A 280 11.52 36.18 3.30
CA LEU A 280 11.18 34.80 3.56
C LEU A 280 10.59 34.57 4.95
N GLU A 281 11.08 35.30 5.96
CA GLU A 281 10.52 35.26 7.33
C GLU A 281 9.06 35.75 7.42
N THR A 282 8.56 36.48 6.41
CA THR A 282 7.16 36.96 6.38
C THR A 282 6.19 36.04 5.61
N GLN A 283 6.65 34.94 5.08
CA GLN A 283 5.81 33.99 4.32
C GLN A 283 4.93 33.15 5.22
N ALA A 284 3.85 32.59 4.65
CA ALA A 284 2.99 31.58 5.30
C ALA A 284 3.65 30.20 5.39
N TYR A 285 4.89 30.09 4.97
CA TYR A 285 5.72 28.89 5.09
C TYR A 285 7.11 29.24 5.61
N ARG A 286 7.79 28.24 6.15
CA ARG A 286 9.18 28.32 6.60
C ARG A 286 10.00 27.22 5.93
N LEU A 287 11.01 27.62 5.16
CA LEU A 287 11.93 26.69 4.52
C LEU A 287 12.87 26.06 5.56
N SER A 288 13.11 24.78 5.45
CA SER A 288 14.04 24.07 6.33
C SER A 288 14.78 22.94 5.63
N TYR A 289 15.91 22.55 6.20
CA TYR A 289 16.66 21.38 5.80
C TYR A 289 15.78 20.13 5.90
N TRP A 290 15.78 19.28 4.87
CA TRP A 290 14.86 18.15 4.76
C TRP A 290 14.86 17.21 5.98
N ARG A 291 15.99 17.08 6.68
CA ARG A 291 16.09 16.25 7.90
C ARG A 291 15.32 16.80 9.08
N THR A 292 14.91 18.05 9.07
CA THR A 292 14.09 18.66 10.14
C THR A 292 12.70 18.00 10.23
N ALA A 293 12.18 17.48 9.12
CA ALA A 293 10.86 16.90 9.03
C ALA A 293 10.58 15.77 10.02
N SER A 294 11.59 14.96 10.34
CA SER A 294 11.43 13.88 11.30
C SER A 294 11.08 14.35 12.73
N HIS A 295 11.37 15.61 13.06
CA HIS A 295 11.20 16.16 14.41
C HIS A 295 10.20 17.31 14.53
N GLU A 296 9.97 18.10 13.48
CA GLU A 296 9.24 19.38 13.57
C GLU A 296 8.17 19.62 12.49
N ILE A 297 7.77 18.63 11.69
CA ILE A 297 6.74 18.84 10.68
C ILE A 297 5.38 19.14 11.32
N ASN A 298 4.60 20.06 10.74
CA ASN A 298 3.32 20.48 11.29
C ASN A 298 2.12 20.21 10.36
N TYR A 299 2.27 19.25 9.45
CA TYR A 299 1.18 18.66 8.67
C TYR A 299 1.28 17.14 8.69
N ARG A 300 0.13 16.46 8.57
CA ARG A 300 0.11 14.98 8.49
C ARG A 300 0.67 14.54 7.15
N ARG A 301 1.60 13.59 7.19
CA ARG A 301 2.19 12.96 6.01
C ARG A 301 1.57 11.59 5.75
N PHE A 302 1.65 11.14 4.51
CA PHE A 302 1.51 9.71 4.22
C PHE A 302 2.81 9.00 4.64
N PHE A 303 2.71 8.18 5.68
CA PHE A 303 3.88 7.60 6.38
C PHE A 303 4.89 8.68 6.80
N ASP A 304 6.10 8.63 6.27
CA ASP A 304 7.20 9.57 6.50
C ASP A 304 7.60 10.35 5.24
N ILE A 305 6.73 10.36 4.21
CA ILE A 305 6.98 11.00 2.91
C ILE A 305 6.58 12.47 2.97
N ASN A 306 7.56 13.37 2.95
CA ASN A 306 7.34 14.81 3.09
C ASN A 306 6.53 15.44 1.95
N THR A 307 6.54 14.84 0.77
CA THR A 307 5.84 15.33 -0.43
C THR A 307 4.41 14.80 -0.59
N LEU A 308 3.90 14.04 0.39
CA LEU A 308 2.53 13.53 0.41
C LEU A 308 1.80 14.03 1.66
N VAL A 309 0.94 15.04 1.47
CA VAL A 309 0.20 15.70 2.56
C VAL A 309 -1.16 15.06 2.78
N GLY A 310 -1.54 14.83 4.03
CA GLY A 310 -2.83 14.25 4.40
C GLY A 310 -4.01 15.19 4.16
N LEU A 311 -5.09 14.64 3.62
CA LEU A 311 -6.38 15.32 3.43
C LEU A 311 -7.30 15.11 4.63
N ARG A 312 -8.24 16.04 4.82
CA ARG A 312 -9.31 15.97 5.83
C ARG A 312 -10.64 15.60 5.17
N VAL A 313 -10.67 14.42 4.55
CA VAL A 313 -11.85 13.95 3.82
C VAL A 313 -13.08 13.65 4.71
N GLU A 314 -12.91 13.69 6.00
CA GLU A 314 -14.01 13.70 6.98
C GLU A 314 -14.86 14.99 6.93
N GLU A 315 -14.31 16.07 6.39
CA GLU A 315 -15.01 17.34 6.16
C GLU A 315 -15.84 17.25 4.88
N PRO A 316 -17.16 17.55 4.91
CA PRO A 316 -18.03 17.38 3.74
C PRO A 316 -17.59 18.16 2.50
N ASP A 317 -17.08 19.38 2.67
CA ASP A 317 -16.63 20.23 1.55
C ASP A 317 -15.37 19.64 0.89
N VAL A 318 -14.48 19.05 1.68
CA VAL A 318 -13.26 18.41 1.17
C VAL A 318 -13.63 17.13 0.44
N PHE A 319 -14.53 16.32 1.00
CA PHE A 319 -15.04 15.13 0.32
C PHE A 319 -15.68 15.50 -1.02
N ALA A 320 -16.61 16.48 -1.03
CA ALA A 320 -17.28 16.92 -2.26
C ALA A 320 -16.28 17.40 -3.31
N ALA A 321 -15.26 18.19 -2.90
CA ALA A 321 -14.25 18.71 -3.81
C ALA A 321 -13.35 17.61 -4.41
N THR A 322 -12.96 16.60 -3.62
CA THR A 322 -12.07 15.52 -4.06
C THR A 322 -12.78 14.40 -4.82
N HIS A 323 -14.09 14.21 -4.63
CA HIS A 323 -14.86 13.10 -5.20
C HIS A 323 -15.77 13.50 -6.38
N ARG A 324 -15.76 14.78 -6.80
CA ARG A 324 -16.63 15.29 -7.88
C ARG A 324 -16.48 14.48 -9.16
N LEU A 325 -15.25 14.34 -9.68
CA LEU A 325 -15.00 13.59 -10.91
C LEU A 325 -15.31 12.10 -10.75
N LEU A 326 -14.99 11.50 -9.61
CA LEU A 326 -15.35 10.10 -9.33
C LEU A 326 -16.87 9.88 -9.42
N GLY A 327 -17.67 10.79 -8.84
CA GLY A 327 -19.13 10.75 -8.94
C GLY A 327 -19.63 10.92 -10.37
N GLU A 328 -18.99 11.74 -11.19
CA GLU A 328 -19.29 11.89 -12.63
C GLU A 328 -19.01 10.58 -13.39
N LEU A 329 -17.86 9.93 -13.13
CA LEU A 329 -17.49 8.65 -13.76
C LEU A 329 -18.44 7.52 -13.37
N MET A 330 -18.91 7.48 -12.13
CA MET A 330 -19.95 6.56 -11.68
C MET A 330 -21.27 6.78 -12.40
N ARG A 331 -21.71 8.05 -12.50
CA ARG A 331 -22.98 8.44 -13.16
C ARG A 331 -23.00 8.09 -14.63
N ASN A 332 -21.86 8.23 -15.29
CA ASN A 332 -21.70 7.90 -16.72
C ASN A 332 -21.50 6.39 -16.95
N GLY A 333 -21.42 5.57 -15.90
CA GLY A 333 -21.21 4.14 -16.01
C GLY A 333 -19.82 3.71 -16.46
N THR A 334 -18.85 4.65 -16.50
CA THR A 334 -17.46 4.35 -16.86
C THR A 334 -16.65 3.73 -15.73
N VAL A 335 -17.12 3.88 -14.49
CA VAL A 335 -16.60 3.22 -13.28
C VAL A 335 -17.73 2.42 -12.64
N ASN A 336 -17.51 1.14 -12.43
CA ASN A 336 -18.48 0.21 -11.86
C ASN A 336 -18.15 -0.21 -10.42
N ALA A 337 -16.89 0.02 -9.99
CA ALA A 337 -16.38 -0.42 -8.70
C ALA A 337 -15.20 0.45 -8.25
N VAL A 338 -14.96 0.49 -6.93
CA VAL A 338 -13.87 1.28 -6.34
C VAL A 338 -13.06 0.43 -5.36
N ARG A 339 -11.74 0.51 -5.47
CA ARG A 339 -10.84 0.13 -4.38
C ARG A 339 -10.33 1.40 -3.71
N VAL A 340 -10.51 1.50 -2.42
CA VAL A 340 -10.08 2.66 -1.63
C VAL A 340 -8.71 2.40 -1.04
N ASP A 341 -7.76 3.25 -1.41
CA ASP A 341 -6.37 3.23 -0.94
C ASP A 341 -6.28 3.67 0.52
N HIS A 342 -5.41 3.00 1.27
CA HIS A 342 -4.99 3.37 2.63
C HIS A 342 -6.14 3.79 3.55
N ALA A 343 -7.17 2.97 3.66
CA ALA A 343 -8.34 3.26 4.51
C ALA A 343 -7.96 3.50 5.99
N ASP A 344 -6.91 2.86 6.49
CA ASP A 344 -6.40 3.04 7.85
C ASP A 344 -5.77 4.43 8.10
N GLY A 345 -5.43 5.18 7.07
CA GLY A 345 -4.95 6.56 7.17
C GLY A 345 -6.04 7.60 7.41
N LEU A 346 -7.30 7.28 7.12
CA LEU A 346 -8.44 8.18 7.28
C LEU A 346 -8.75 8.47 8.74
N PHE A 347 -9.26 9.66 9.04
CA PHE A 347 -9.66 10.03 10.40
C PHE A 347 -10.82 9.17 10.90
N ASP A 348 -11.90 9.05 10.12
CA ASP A 348 -13.06 8.16 10.34
C ASP A 348 -13.36 7.33 9.08
N PRO A 349 -12.77 6.14 8.96
CA PRO A 349 -12.99 5.27 7.80
C PRO A 349 -14.44 4.84 7.61
N ALA A 350 -15.16 4.58 8.70
CA ALA A 350 -16.56 4.13 8.63
C ALA A 350 -17.47 5.21 8.03
N ARG A 351 -17.32 6.46 8.48
CA ARG A 351 -18.04 7.61 7.93
C ARG A 351 -17.67 7.84 6.47
N TYR A 352 -16.38 7.74 6.14
CA TYR A 352 -15.93 7.89 4.76
C TYR A 352 -16.61 6.91 3.81
N PHE A 353 -16.70 5.63 4.17
CA PHE A 353 -17.36 4.62 3.33
C PHE A 353 -18.86 4.85 3.22
N GLU A 354 -19.52 5.38 4.25
CA GLU A 354 -20.92 5.80 4.18
C GLU A 354 -21.10 6.93 3.17
N MET A 355 -20.27 7.98 3.24
CA MET A 355 -20.30 9.11 2.30
C MET A 355 -20.03 8.67 0.86
N LEU A 356 -19.10 7.73 0.65
CA LEU A 356 -18.79 7.18 -0.67
C LEU A 356 -19.99 6.40 -1.25
N GLN A 357 -20.68 5.60 -0.42
CA GLN A 357 -21.89 4.88 -0.86
C GLN A 357 -23.10 5.81 -1.07
N ASP A 358 -23.19 6.93 -0.35
CA ASP A 358 -24.19 7.96 -0.60
C ASP A 358 -23.95 8.64 -1.97
N LEU A 359 -22.71 9.02 -2.25
CA LEU A 359 -22.30 9.54 -3.56
C LEU A 359 -22.61 8.55 -4.70
N ALA A 360 -22.33 7.28 -4.48
CA ALA A 360 -22.62 6.23 -5.46
C ALA A 360 -24.12 6.03 -5.66
N ALA A 361 -24.94 6.07 -4.59
CA ALA A 361 -26.39 6.00 -4.67
C ALA A 361 -26.97 7.15 -5.50
N ASP A 362 -26.51 8.37 -5.24
CA ASP A 362 -26.91 9.56 -6.00
C ASP A 362 -26.49 9.42 -7.48
N ALA A 363 -25.28 9.00 -7.76
CA ALA A 363 -24.78 8.78 -9.13
C ALA A 363 -25.56 7.71 -9.87
N LEU A 364 -25.96 6.63 -9.20
CA LEU A 364 -26.71 5.50 -9.76
C LEU A 364 -28.23 5.72 -9.77
N GLY A 365 -28.73 6.84 -9.25
CA GLY A 365 -30.15 7.17 -9.15
C GLY A 365 -30.94 6.19 -8.28
N CYS A 366 -30.36 5.72 -7.16
CA CYS A 366 -31.04 4.84 -6.21
C CYS A 366 -30.97 5.41 -4.80
N GLN A 367 -31.90 4.98 -3.94
CA GLN A 367 -31.90 5.35 -2.52
C GLN A 367 -31.28 4.23 -1.71
N ARG A 368 -30.43 4.59 -0.75
CA ARG A 368 -29.95 3.64 0.25
C ARG A 368 -31.04 3.35 1.27
N THR A 369 -31.22 2.10 1.62
CA THR A 369 -32.17 1.68 2.64
C THR A 369 -31.54 1.81 4.02
N ALA A 370 -32.22 2.53 4.92
CA ALA A 370 -31.81 2.59 6.31
C ALA A 370 -32.37 1.37 7.06
N GLY A 371 -31.52 0.59 7.70
CA GLY A 371 -31.94 -0.46 8.63
C GLY A 371 -31.39 -1.84 8.31
N GLY A 372 -30.71 -2.43 9.29
CA GLY A 372 -30.11 -3.75 9.28
C GLY A 372 -28.79 -3.74 10.06
N ASN A 373 -28.24 -4.92 10.32
CA ASN A 373 -26.93 -5.07 10.99
C ASN A 373 -25.75 -4.63 10.09
N ARG A 374 -26.00 -4.39 8.79
CA ARG A 374 -25.01 -3.96 7.83
C ARG A 374 -25.54 -2.78 7.01
N PRO A 375 -24.68 -1.82 6.64
CA PRO A 375 -25.05 -0.72 5.77
C PRO A 375 -25.40 -1.19 4.36
N ASP A 376 -26.33 -0.48 3.69
CA ASP A 376 -26.64 -0.69 2.27
C ASP A 376 -25.49 -0.21 1.39
N ARG A 377 -25.11 -1.01 0.36
CA ARG A 377 -23.90 -0.84 -0.43
C ARG A 377 -24.19 -0.98 -1.92
N PRO A 378 -24.79 0.04 -2.56
CA PRO A 378 -25.18 0.02 -3.96
C PRO A 378 -24.01 -0.17 -4.95
N MET A 379 -22.82 0.33 -4.61
CA MET A 379 -21.59 0.21 -5.39
C MET A 379 -20.66 -0.85 -4.80
N TYR A 380 -20.02 -1.66 -5.65
CA TYR A 380 -18.96 -2.54 -5.20
C TYR A 380 -17.74 -1.72 -4.77
N VAL A 381 -17.46 -1.72 -3.48
CA VAL A 381 -16.31 -1.04 -2.87
C VAL A 381 -15.52 -2.04 -2.05
N VAL A 382 -14.21 -2.07 -2.23
CA VAL A 382 -13.27 -2.81 -1.38
C VAL A 382 -12.28 -1.83 -0.73
N ALA A 383 -11.92 -2.11 0.50
CA ALA A 383 -10.96 -1.31 1.24
C ALA A 383 -9.57 -1.95 1.20
N GLU A 384 -8.54 -1.14 0.95
CA GLU A 384 -7.22 -1.58 1.37
C GLU A 384 -7.16 -1.53 2.88
N LYS A 385 -7.15 -2.70 3.47
CA LYS A 385 -7.04 -2.92 4.89
C LYS A 385 -6.23 -4.18 5.14
N ILE A 386 -5.17 -4.03 5.92
CA ILE A 386 -4.33 -5.14 6.33
C ILE A 386 -4.84 -5.67 7.66
N LEU A 387 -5.36 -6.90 7.67
CA LEU A 387 -5.82 -7.59 8.87
C LEU A 387 -4.68 -8.37 9.51
N SER A 388 -4.47 -8.19 10.81
CA SER A 388 -3.38 -8.81 11.56
C SER A 388 -3.88 -9.87 12.54
N GLY A 389 -3.36 -11.08 12.46
CA GLY A 389 -3.68 -12.16 13.40
C GLY A 389 -5.17 -12.56 13.37
N ALA A 390 -5.89 -12.30 14.46
CA ALA A 390 -7.33 -12.57 14.60
C ALA A 390 -8.21 -11.32 14.38
N GLU A 391 -7.66 -10.23 13.86
CA GLU A 391 -8.41 -9.02 13.54
C GLU A 391 -9.46 -9.31 12.47
N ARG A 392 -10.66 -8.72 12.63
CA ARG A 392 -11.76 -8.81 11.67
C ARG A 392 -12.07 -7.46 11.08
N LEU A 393 -12.48 -7.46 9.81
CA LEU A 393 -12.98 -6.24 9.18
C LEU A 393 -14.27 -5.79 9.88
N PRO A 394 -14.38 -4.49 10.28
CA PRO A 394 -15.58 -4.02 10.97
C PRO A 394 -16.85 -4.15 10.11
N ILE A 395 -17.85 -4.86 10.60
CA ILE A 395 -19.11 -5.13 9.88
C ILE A 395 -19.86 -3.83 9.51
N ARG A 396 -19.64 -2.76 10.28
CA ARG A 396 -20.24 -1.43 10.05
C ARG A 396 -19.65 -0.68 8.86
N TRP A 397 -18.54 -1.14 8.28
CA TRP A 397 -17.99 -0.51 7.09
C TRP A 397 -18.84 -0.79 5.86
N ALA A 398 -19.17 0.25 5.12
CA ALA A 398 -19.98 0.16 3.91
C ALA A 398 -19.17 -0.33 2.71
N VAL A 399 -18.45 -1.48 2.88
CA VAL A 399 -17.59 -2.11 1.89
C VAL A 399 -17.95 -3.58 1.67
N HIS A 400 -17.44 -4.20 0.61
CA HIS A 400 -17.68 -5.61 0.27
C HIS A 400 -16.54 -6.54 0.73
N GLY A 401 -15.54 -6.01 1.39
CA GLY A 401 -14.39 -6.73 1.92
C GLY A 401 -13.11 -5.91 1.78
N THR A 402 -11.98 -6.59 1.99
CA THR A 402 -10.63 -6.02 1.80
C THR A 402 -10.12 -6.25 0.37
N SER A 403 -8.92 -5.70 0.08
CA SER A 403 -8.18 -5.96 -1.17
C SER A 403 -7.46 -7.33 -1.20
N GLY A 404 -7.66 -8.18 -0.18
CA GLY A 404 -7.32 -9.61 -0.23
C GLY A 404 -5.97 -10.04 0.32
N TYR A 405 -5.26 -9.21 1.08
CA TYR A 405 -4.00 -9.64 1.72
C TYR A 405 -4.19 -10.77 2.74
N ASN A 406 -5.32 -10.81 3.45
CA ASN A 406 -5.66 -11.92 4.35
C ASN A 406 -5.77 -13.24 3.57
N PHE A 407 -6.42 -13.25 2.38
CA PHE A 407 -6.46 -14.43 1.52
C PHE A 407 -5.07 -14.85 1.04
N LEU A 408 -4.21 -13.89 0.66
CA LEU A 408 -2.82 -14.18 0.29
C LEU A 408 -2.12 -15.01 1.39
N HIS A 409 -2.27 -14.62 2.66
CA HIS A 409 -1.63 -15.34 3.78
C HIS A 409 -2.28 -16.68 4.06
N ASP A 410 -3.60 -16.76 3.96
CA ASP A 410 -4.33 -18.02 4.11
C ASP A 410 -3.84 -19.04 3.09
N LEU A 411 -3.74 -18.61 1.84
CA LEU A 411 -3.31 -19.45 0.71
C LEU A 411 -1.82 -19.78 0.77
N ASN A 412 -0.95 -18.79 0.97
CA ASN A 412 0.49 -19.01 1.06
C ASN A 412 0.86 -19.98 2.18
N GLY A 413 0.18 -19.88 3.33
CA GLY A 413 0.39 -20.75 4.50
C GLY A 413 0.11 -22.22 4.25
N LEU A 414 -0.77 -22.56 3.30
CA LEU A 414 -1.06 -23.95 2.89
C LEU A 414 0.19 -24.65 2.34
N PHE A 415 1.08 -23.93 1.69
CA PHE A 415 2.28 -24.47 1.03
C PHE A 415 3.53 -24.43 1.92
N ILE A 416 3.37 -24.10 3.19
CA ILE A 416 4.45 -24.11 4.19
C ILE A 416 4.24 -25.29 5.13
N ASN A 417 5.25 -26.13 5.29
CA ASN A 417 5.19 -27.30 6.19
C ASN A 417 5.34 -26.87 7.66
N GLY A 418 4.22 -26.65 8.34
CA GLY A 418 4.16 -26.20 9.73
C GLY A 418 4.92 -27.11 10.70
N ALA A 419 4.94 -28.42 10.45
CA ALA A 419 5.64 -29.39 11.29
C ALA A 419 7.17 -29.17 11.35
N GLN A 420 7.74 -28.51 10.32
CA GLN A 420 9.18 -28.26 10.23
C GLN A 420 9.59 -26.90 10.83
N GLY A 421 8.68 -26.09 11.32
CA GLY A 421 8.98 -24.75 11.83
C GLY A 421 10.09 -24.70 12.89
N ARG A 422 10.11 -25.65 13.81
CA ARG A 422 11.19 -25.77 14.84
C ARG A 422 12.56 -26.05 14.20
N ARG A 423 12.62 -26.89 13.15
CA ARG A 423 13.88 -27.20 12.44
C ARG A 423 14.36 -25.98 11.68
N MET A 424 13.47 -25.28 10.99
CA MET A 424 13.81 -24.04 10.27
C MET A 424 14.35 -22.98 11.23
N ARG A 425 13.72 -22.72 12.37
CA ARG A 425 14.22 -21.76 13.37
C ARG A 425 15.61 -22.15 13.89
N ARG A 426 15.88 -23.43 14.18
CA ARG A 426 17.20 -23.90 14.60
C ARG A 426 18.26 -23.70 13.51
N ALA A 427 17.92 -24.01 12.24
CA ALA A 427 18.81 -23.81 11.12
C ALA A 427 19.11 -22.31 10.93
N TYR A 428 18.11 -21.45 10.98
CA TYR A 428 18.26 -20.00 10.88
C TYR A 428 19.17 -19.43 11.97
N ALA A 429 18.89 -19.75 13.24
CA ALA A 429 19.70 -19.29 14.37
C ALA A 429 21.17 -19.77 14.26
N LYS A 430 21.40 -21.02 13.87
CA LYS A 430 22.74 -21.57 13.69
C LYS A 430 23.52 -20.88 12.56
N LEU A 431 22.86 -20.59 11.44
CA LEU A 431 23.49 -20.05 10.25
C LEU A 431 23.78 -18.55 10.37
N THR A 432 22.85 -17.81 10.96
CA THR A 432 22.92 -16.34 11.04
C THR A 432 23.41 -15.79 12.36
N GLY A 433 23.35 -16.59 13.43
CA GLY A 433 23.60 -16.13 14.81
C GLY A 433 22.43 -15.33 15.41
N ARG A 434 21.29 -15.18 14.69
CA ARG A 434 20.12 -14.45 15.17
C ARG A 434 19.22 -15.36 16.00
N THR A 435 18.98 -14.98 17.26
CA THR A 435 18.21 -15.78 18.25
C THR A 435 17.00 -15.05 18.82
N LEU A 436 16.84 -13.75 18.54
CA LEU A 436 15.69 -12.96 19.01
C LEU A 436 14.40 -13.49 18.40
N ALA A 437 13.33 -13.52 19.19
CA ALA A 437 11.98 -13.76 18.71
C ALA A 437 11.55 -12.62 17.79
N PHE A 438 10.69 -12.92 16.83
CA PHE A 438 10.20 -11.90 15.89
C PHE A 438 9.48 -10.75 16.61
N GLU A 439 8.72 -11.06 17.66
CA GLU A 439 8.04 -10.06 18.48
C GLU A 439 9.00 -9.01 19.07
N ASP A 440 10.20 -9.42 19.50
CA ASP A 440 11.19 -8.48 20.02
C ASP A 440 11.84 -7.65 18.90
N VAL A 441 12.07 -8.27 17.74
CA VAL A 441 12.55 -7.56 16.54
C VAL A 441 11.53 -6.52 16.12
N LEU A 442 10.25 -6.83 16.08
CA LEU A 442 9.16 -5.92 15.74
C LEU A 442 9.05 -4.75 16.75
N TYR A 443 9.04 -5.07 18.05
CA TYR A 443 9.01 -4.06 19.11
C TYR A 443 10.16 -3.05 18.99
N MET A 444 11.40 -3.53 18.83
CA MET A 444 12.55 -2.66 18.61
C MET A 444 12.46 -1.86 17.32
N SER A 445 11.91 -2.44 16.26
CA SER A 445 11.74 -1.75 14.96
C SER A 445 10.71 -0.63 15.05
N LYS A 446 9.58 -0.83 15.70
CA LYS A 446 8.58 0.22 15.93
C LYS A 446 9.15 1.37 16.77
N ARG A 447 9.88 1.07 17.85
CA ARG A 447 10.54 2.09 18.66
C ARG A 447 11.56 2.89 17.84
N LEU A 448 12.31 2.24 16.95
CA LEU A 448 13.22 2.93 16.05
C LEU A 448 12.48 3.92 15.14
N ILE A 449 11.39 3.49 14.50
CA ILE A 449 10.59 4.35 13.62
C ILE A 449 10.04 5.56 14.39
N MET A 450 9.47 5.35 15.57
CA MET A 450 8.95 6.42 16.42
C MET A 450 10.05 7.39 16.89
N LYS A 451 11.29 6.92 17.04
CA LYS A 451 12.43 7.75 17.43
C LYS A 451 13.02 8.54 16.26
N THR A 452 12.93 8.04 15.04
CA THR A 452 13.64 8.60 13.88
C THR A 452 12.68 9.22 12.86
N ALA A 453 11.91 8.43 12.15
CA ALA A 453 11.12 8.88 11.00
C ALA A 453 9.81 9.60 11.41
N MET A 454 9.23 9.20 12.56
CA MET A 454 7.91 9.66 13.02
C MET A 454 7.92 10.28 14.42
N ALA A 455 9.03 10.93 14.80
CA ALA A 455 9.16 11.54 16.10
C ALA A 455 8.32 12.83 16.23
N SER A 456 8.08 13.53 15.13
CA SER A 456 7.26 14.73 15.06
C SER A 456 5.80 14.44 15.42
N GLU A 457 5.20 13.44 14.79
CA GLU A 457 3.81 13.01 15.04
C GLU A 457 3.64 12.50 16.47
N LEU A 458 4.63 11.78 17.00
CA LEU A 458 4.65 11.37 18.42
C LEU A 458 4.66 12.58 19.35
N SER A 459 5.43 13.61 19.02
CA SER A 459 5.49 14.84 19.82
C SER A 459 4.14 15.57 19.83
N VAL A 460 3.45 15.65 18.70
CA VAL A 460 2.09 16.22 18.61
C VAL A 460 1.12 15.47 19.52
N LEU A 461 1.13 14.13 19.47
CA LEU A 461 0.28 13.30 20.33
C LEU A 461 0.61 13.48 21.82
N ALA A 462 1.91 13.54 22.17
CA ALA A 462 2.33 13.75 23.54
C ALA A 462 1.80 15.09 24.10
N HIS A 463 1.89 16.18 23.32
CA HIS A 463 1.34 17.48 23.73
C HIS A 463 -0.20 17.51 23.78
N MET A 464 -0.89 16.76 22.91
CA MET A 464 -2.34 16.61 23.02
C MET A 464 -2.72 15.90 24.32
N LEU A 465 -2.00 14.83 24.67
CA LEU A 465 -2.25 14.06 25.89
C LEU A 465 -1.89 14.88 27.15
N ASP A 466 -0.82 15.65 27.10
CA ASP A 466 -0.40 16.56 28.16
C ASP A 466 -1.48 17.60 28.48
N ARG A 467 -2.05 18.26 27.46
CA ARG A 467 -3.18 19.20 27.66
C ARG A 467 -4.39 18.52 28.30
N ILE A 468 -4.68 17.26 27.95
CA ILE A 468 -5.77 16.48 28.59
C ILE A 468 -5.37 16.16 30.03
N ALA A 469 -4.13 15.81 30.31
CA ALA A 469 -3.65 15.54 31.66
C ALA A 469 -3.74 16.78 32.57
N GLU A 470 -3.30 17.93 32.09
CA GLU A 470 -3.34 19.22 32.82
C GLU A 470 -4.78 19.66 33.15
N SER A 471 -5.77 19.31 32.33
CA SER A 471 -7.17 19.65 32.60
C SER A 471 -7.79 18.90 33.78
N ASN A 472 -7.15 17.85 34.29
CA ASN A 472 -7.69 16.98 35.34
C ASN A 472 -6.74 16.92 36.56
N ARG A 473 -7.23 17.27 37.76
CA ARG A 473 -6.48 17.26 39.01
C ARG A 473 -5.81 15.96 39.38
N ARG A 474 -6.18 14.85 38.80
CA ARG A 474 -5.61 13.50 39.09
C ARG A 474 -4.49 13.12 38.13
N SER A 475 -4.38 13.79 37.01
CA SER A 475 -3.37 13.51 35.98
C SER A 475 -2.40 14.67 35.73
N ARG A 476 -2.65 15.87 36.29
CA ARG A 476 -1.83 17.08 36.08
C ARG A 476 -0.36 16.93 36.51
N ASP A 477 -0.02 15.94 37.32
CA ASP A 477 1.34 15.68 37.73
C ASP A 477 2.11 14.75 36.77
N PHE A 478 1.46 14.25 35.73
CA PHE A 478 2.14 13.52 34.65
C PHE A 478 2.93 14.51 33.78
N THR A 479 4.19 14.21 33.55
CA THR A 479 5.04 15.08 32.72
C THR A 479 4.91 14.72 31.25
N LEU A 480 5.12 15.70 30.39
CA LEU A 480 5.13 15.52 28.93
C LEU A 480 6.01 14.33 28.49
N GLU A 481 7.20 14.19 29.10
CA GLU A 481 8.13 13.11 28.76
C GLU A 481 7.59 11.74 29.19
N SER A 482 7.03 11.62 30.40
CA SER A 482 6.43 10.37 30.89
C SER A 482 5.20 9.96 30.04
N LEU A 483 4.40 10.92 29.60
CA LEU A 483 3.27 10.68 28.69
C LEU A 483 3.73 10.25 27.30
N ARG A 484 4.78 10.88 26.77
CA ARG A 484 5.42 10.50 25.51
C ARG A 484 5.96 9.07 25.55
N ASP A 485 6.63 8.70 26.64
CA ASP A 485 7.15 7.36 26.84
C ASP A 485 6.00 6.33 26.93
N ALA A 486 4.91 6.64 27.65
CA ALA A 486 3.74 5.78 27.73
C ALA A 486 3.09 5.54 26.34
N ILE A 487 2.93 6.59 25.53
CA ILE A 487 2.45 6.45 24.14
C ILE A 487 3.41 5.56 23.34
N THR A 488 4.72 5.81 23.42
CA THR A 488 5.75 5.05 22.71
C THR A 488 5.64 3.56 23.01
N GLU A 489 5.55 3.21 24.30
CA GLU A 489 5.51 1.82 24.73
C GLU A 489 4.20 1.10 24.33
N VAL A 490 3.06 1.80 24.45
CA VAL A 490 1.77 1.23 24.04
C VAL A 490 1.71 1.05 22.52
N VAL A 491 2.16 2.01 21.73
CA VAL A 491 2.20 1.91 20.26
C VAL A 491 3.19 0.83 19.80
N ALA A 492 4.36 0.70 20.46
CA ALA A 492 5.31 -0.38 20.16
C ALA A 492 4.71 -1.78 20.41
N CYS A 493 3.80 -1.90 21.39
CA CYS A 493 3.12 -3.14 21.76
C CYS A 493 1.76 -3.33 21.06
N PHE A 494 1.34 -2.39 20.19
CA PHE A 494 0.05 -2.47 19.49
C PHE A 494 0.03 -3.65 18.51
N PRO A 495 -0.94 -4.59 18.61
CA PRO A 495 -0.88 -5.85 17.85
C PRO A 495 -1.44 -5.77 16.43
N VAL A 496 -2.15 -4.69 16.08
CA VAL A 496 -2.78 -4.45 14.78
C VAL A 496 -2.37 -3.08 14.23
N TYR A 497 -2.76 -2.74 13.00
CA TYR A 497 -2.45 -1.41 12.43
C TYR A 497 -3.15 -0.30 13.19
N ARG A 498 -4.45 -0.43 13.45
CA ARG A 498 -5.22 0.53 14.25
C ARG A 498 -6.51 -0.08 14.81
N THR A 499 -7.15 0.65 15.72
CA THR A 499 -8.54 0.49 16.16
C THR A 499 -9.44 1.54 15.51
N TYR A 500 -10.75 1.42 15.71
CA TYR A 500 -11.75 2.24 15.04
C TYR A 500 -12.71 2.91 16.03
N VAL A 501 -12.16 3.47 17.10
CA VAL A 501 -12.86 4.33 18.05
C VAL A 501 -13.28 5.61 17.30
N ASP A 502 -14.56 5.94 17.34
CA ASP A 502 -15.16 7.11 16.68
C ASP A 502 -16.22 7.80 17.59
N GLU A 503 -17.00 8.72 17.03
CA GLU A 503 -18.05 9.42 17.76
C GLU A 503 -19.17 8.50 18.29
N ARG A 504 -19.31 7.30 17.72
CA ARG A 504 -20.27 6.25 18.13
C ARG A 504 -19.76 5.40 19.29
N GLY A 505 -18.48 5.56 19.66
CA GLY A 505 -17.78 4.81 20.71
C GLY A 505 -16.79 3.79 20.16
N TRP A 506 -16.59 2.70 20.89
CA TRP A 506 -15.66 1.60 20.56
C TRP A 506 -16.38 0.26 20.59
N THR A 507 -15.84 -0.71 19.88
CA THR A 507 -16.33 -2.10 19.89
C THR A 507 -15.60 -2.94 20.94
N PRO A 508 -16.14 -4.09 21.37
CA PRO A 508 -15.42 -5.04 22.24
C PRO A 508 -14.06 -5.43 21.69
N GLU A 509 -13.94 -5.55 20.38
CA GLU A 509 -12.68 -5.88 19.67
C GLU A 509 -11.67 -4.73 19.81
N ASP A 510 -12.06 -3.47 19.61
CA ASP A 510 -11.22 -2.29 19.83
C ASP A 510 -10.68 -2.27 21.27
N ARG A 511 -11.58 -2.48 22.24
CA ARG A 511 -11.23 -2.53 23.64
C ARG A 511 -10.19 -3.62 23.94
N ASP A 512 -10.40 -4.83 23.43
CA ASP A 512 -9.50 -5.95 23.67
C ASP A 512 -8.11 -5.72 23.08
N VAL A 513 -8.02 -5.06 21.93
CA VAL A 513 -6.75 -4.64 21.30
C VAL A 513 -6.02 -3.66 22.19
N VAL A 514 -6.67 -2.57 22.61
CA VAL A 514 -6.06 -1.52 23.43
C VAL A 514 -5.65 -2.07 24.81
N VAL A 515 -6.50 -2.85 25.48
CA VAL A 515 -6.20 -3.47 26.77
C VAL A 515 -4.99 -4.40 26.66
N ARG A 516 -4.90 -5.21 25.62
CA ARG A 516 -3.73 -6.08 25.38
C ARG A 516 -2.44 -5.28 25.14
N ALA A 517 -2.51 -4.21 24.33
CA ALA A 517 -1.36 -3.35 24.07
C ALA A 517 -0.83 -2.70 25.34
N VAL A 518 -1.71 -2.11 26.15
CA VAL A 518 -1.40 -1.49 27.44
C VAL A 518 -0.82 -2.51 28.44
N ALA A 519 -1.45 -3.69 28.57
CA ALA A 519 -0.97 -4.73 29.47
C ALA A 519 0.43 -5.25 29.07
N ARG A 520 0.71 -5.31 27.77
CA ARG A 520 2.00 -5.73 27.21
C ARG A 520 3.08 -4.66 27.45
N ALA A 521 2.75 -3.39 27.20
CA ALA A 521 3.62 -2.25 27.48
C ALA A 521 4.02 -2.19 28.96
N ARG A 522 3.05 -2.34 29.87
CA ARG A 522 3.28 -2.39 31.33
C ARG A 522 4.21 -3.53 31.72
N ARG A 523 4.03 -4.74 31.18
CA ARG A 523 4.92 -5.88 31.47
C ARG A 523 6.35 -5.68 30.98
N ARG A 524 6.53 -4.99 29.85
CA ARG A 524 7.87 -4.70 29.31
C ARG A 524 8.58 -3.58 30.07
N ASN A 525 7.84 -2.72 30.76
CA ASN A 525 8.36 -1.53 31.42
C ASN A 525 7.94 -1.46 32.91
N PRO A 526 8.40 -2.41 33.75
CA PRO A 526 7.98 -2.46 35.16
C PRO A 526 8.49 -1.28 35.99
N ALA A 527 9.44 -0.50 35.49
CA ALA A 527 9.95 0.71 36.14
C ALA A 527 9.09 1.97 35.87
N MET A 528 8.20 1.93 34.88
CA MET A 528 7.27 3.03 34.60
C MET A 528 6.07 2.98 35.54
N GLU A 529 5.57 4.14 35.92
CA GLU A 529 4.41 4.26 36.80
C GLU A 529 3.15 3.68 36.14
N ALA A 530 2.47 2.75 36.83
CA ALA A 530 1.31 2.06 36.29
C ALA A 530 0.12 3.00 35.99
N SER A 531 -0.03 4.08 36.76
CA SER A 531 -1.09 5.08 36.59
C SER A 531 -1.04 5.81 35.24
N LEU A 532 0.16 5.98 34.64
CA LEU A 532 0.32 6.51 33.27
C LEU A 532 -0.40 5.63 32.24
N PHE A 533 -0.23 4.33 32.34
CA PHE A 533 -0.88 3.37 31.44
C PHE A 533 -2.40 3.31 31.68
N ASP A 534 -2.84 3.43 32.94
CA ASP A 534 -4.28 3.47 33.28
C ASP A 534 -4.92 4.75 32.73
N PHE A 535 -4.25 5.90 32.86
CA PHE A 535 -4.70 7.17 32.27
C PHE A 535 -4.80 7.08 30.75
N LEU A 536 -3.75 6.61 30.07
CA LEU A 536 -3.76 6.46 28.61
C LEU A 536 -4.88 5.52 28.12
N LEU A 537 -5.11 4.41 28.83
CA LEU A 537 -6.20 3.48 28.54
C LEU A 537 -7.59 4.19 28.61
N GLU A 538 -7.83 4.99 29.66
CA GLU A 538 -9.09 5.72 29.82
C GLU A 538 -9.27 6.86 28.81
N VAL A 539 -8.19 7.45 28.32
CA VAL A 539 -8.24 8.48 27.27
C VAL A 539 -8.52 7.88 25.89
N VAL A 540 -7.90 6.73 25.58
CA VAL A 540 -8.06 6.06 24.27
C VAL A 540 -9.42 5.37 24.14
N LEU A 541 -9.98 4.90 25.26
CA LEU A 541 -11.30 4.26 25.30
C LEU A 541 -12.28 5.14 26.12
N PRO A 542 -12.73 6.28 25.56
CA PRO A 542 -13.67 7.14 26.27
C PRO A 542 -14.97 6.39 26.55
N ARG A 543 -15.49 6.52 27.77
CA ARG A 543 -16.72 5.82 28.22
C ARG A 543 -17.94 6.30 27.43
N ASP A 544 -18.87 5.38 27.13
CA ASP A 544 -20.12 5.66 26.44
C ASP A 544 -20.99 6.69 27.17
N ARG A 545 -21.63 7.57 26.41
CA ARG A 545 -22.59 8.57 26.93
C ARG A 545 -23.75 7.92 27.69
N GLY A 546 -24.12 6.67 27.39
CA GLY A 546 -25.20 5.91 28.06
C GLY A 546 -24.86 5.40 29.46
N GLU A 547 -23.59 4.99 29.68
CA GLU A 547 -23.15 4.49 30.98
C GLU A 547 -22.84 5.61 31.98
N ALA A 548 -22.61 6.84 31.52
CA ALA A 548 -22.34 7.99 32.36
C ALA A 548 -23.50 8.36 33.32
N SER A 549 -24.73 7.94 33.01
CA SER A 549 -25.91 8.20 33.87
C SER A 549 -26.11 7.18 35.01
N ALA A 550 -25.71 5.90 34.75
CA ALA A 550 -25.88 4.84 35.75
C ALA A 550 -24.71 4.80 36.76
N GLN A 551 -23.51 5.30 36.40
CA GLN A 551 -22.29 5.19 37.18
C GLN A 551 -21.91 6.44 37.98
N ARG A 552 -22.74 7.48 38.06
CA ARG A 552 -22.50 8.59 38.99
C ARG A 552 -22.35 8.15 40.47
N HIS A 553 -22.78 6.93 40.78
CA HIS A 553 -22.61 6.34 42.10
C HIS A 553 -21.23 5.60 42.28
N GLU A 554 -20.62 5.10 41.19
CA GLU A 554 -19.29 4.48 41.22
C GLU A 554 -18.11 5.46 41.05
N GLN A 555 -18.38 6.71 40.61
CA GLN A 555 -17.42 7.80 40.50
C GLN A 555 -16.72 8.18 41.84
N ARG A 556 -17.15 7.63 42.94
CA ARG A 556 -16.46 7.76 44.24
C ARG A 556 -15.25 6.86 44.41
N ARG A 557 -14.95 5.97 43.44
CA ARG A 557 -13.85 5.00 43.51
C ARG A 557 -12.75 5.19 42.46
N GLY A 558 -12.21 6.41 42.31
CA GLY A 558 -10.91 6.65 41.71
C GLY A 558 -10.74 6.26 40.21
N GLY A 559 -10.99 7.13 39.28
CA GLY A 559 -10.65 7.03 37.87
C GLY A 559 -10.35 8.42 37.29
N TYR A 560 -9.85 8.48 36.05
CA TYR A 560 -9.57 9.71 35.30
C TYR A 560 -10.78 10.15 34.47
N ALA A 561 -11.99 10.13 35.04
CA ALA A 561 -13.20 10.52 34.33
C ALA A 561 -13.11 11.97 33.82
N PRO A 562 -13.57 12.29 32.60
CA PRO A 562 -13.51 13.64 32.03
C PRO A 562 -14.36 14.60 32.86
N ALA A 563 -13.86 15.85 32.99
CA ALA A 563 -14.50 16.87 33.79
C ALA A 563 -15.75 17.47 33.12
N ASP A 564 -15.71 17.64 31.79
CA ASP A 564 -16.78 18.26 30.99
C ASP A 564 -16.84 17.73 29.55
N ALA A 565 -17.75 18.28 28.76
CA ALA A 565 -17.95 17.90 27.36
C ALA A 565 -16.74 18.26 26.46
N GLN A 566 -16.00 19.31 26.79
CA GLN A 566 -14.81 19.75 26.03
C GLN A 566 -13.68 18.73 26.20
N GLU A 567 -13.47 18.23 27.43
CA GLU A 567 -12.49 17.19 27.70
C GLU A 567 -12.88 15.86 27.00
N VAL A 568 -14.17 15.50 26.98
CA VAL A 568 -14.65 14.32 26.23
C VAL A 568 -14.28 14.44 24.75
N GLN A 569 -14.51 15.60 24.15
CA GLN A 569 -14.18 15.83 22.74
C GLN A 569 -12.66 15.83 22.49
N ALA A 570 -11.88 16.39 23.41
CA ALA A 570 -10.42 16.37 23.34
C ALA A 570 -9.87 14.92 23.40
N ARG A 571 -10.40 14.08 24.28
CA ARG A 571 -10.04 12.65 24.40
C ARG A 571 -10.40 11.87 23.14
N LEU A 572 -11.60 12.06 22.61
CA LEU A 572 -12.02 11.40 21.35
C LEU A 572 -11.09 11.80 20.20
N ARG A 573 -10.82 13.11 20.06
CA ARG A 573 -9.90 13.58 19.03
C ARG A 573 -8.49 12.99 19.19
N PHE A 574 -7.99 12.89 20.42
CA PHE A 574 -6.71 12.25 20.72
C PHE A 574 -6.74 10.77 20.30
N ALA A 575 -7.78 10.00 20.67
CA ALA A 575 -7.93 8.59 20.31
C ALA A 575 -7.92 8.40 18.79
N MET A 576 -8.70 9.21 18.05
CA MET A 576 -8.75 9.14 16.58
C MET A 576 -7.40 9.54 15.93
N LYS A 577 -6.70 10.55 16.45
CA LYS A 577 -5.34 10.92 15.99
C LYS A 577 -4.30 9.85 16.33
N LEU A 578 -4.38 9.22 17.50
CA LEU A 578 -3.51 8.10 17.87
C LEU A 578 -3.69 6.93 16.90
N GLN A 579 -4.90 6.65 16.49
CA GLN A 579 -5.23 5.61 15.50
C GLN A 579 -4.62 5.92 14.12
N GLN A 580 -4.60 7.19 13.68
CA GLN A 580 -3.89 7.60 12.46
C GLN A 580 -2.36 7.46 12.57
N TYR A 581 -1.82 7.39 13.78
CA TYR A 581 -0.39 7.20 14.06
C TYR A 581 0.01 5.73 14.18
N THR A 582 -0.82 4.89 14.82
CA THR A 582 -0.50 3.46 15.04
C THR A 582 -0.33 2.70 13.74
N GLY A 583 -1.16 3.01 12.71
CA GLY A 583 -1.09 2.40 11.38
C GLY A 583 0.27 2.58 10.71
N PRO A 584 0.73 3.81 10.46
CA PRO A 584 2.04 4.09 9.89
C PRO A 584 3.21 3.50 10.69
N VAL A 585 3.18 3.56 12.04
CA VAL A 585 4.21 2.93 12.88
C VAL A 585 4.22 1.41 12.72
N GLN A 586 3.04 0.78 12.59
CA GLN A 586 2.94 -0.65 12.31
C GLN A 586 3.52 -0.97 10.93
N ALA A 587 3.11 -0.28 9.88
CA ALA A 587 3.57 -0.51 8.52
C ALA A 587 5.10 -0.33 8.42
N LYS A 588 5.64 0.81 8.83
CA LYS A 588 7.08 1.09 8.76
C LYS A 588 7.91 0.21 9.70
N GLY A 589 7.39 -0.08 10.89
CA GLY A 589 8.07 -0.94 11.86
C GLY A 589 8.05 -2.41 11.49
N LEU A 590 6.94 -2.92 10.97
CA LEU A 590 6.77 -4.32 10.57
C LEU A 590 7.32 -4.55 9.16
N GLU A 591 6.69 -3.92 8.16
CA GLU A 591 6.87 -4.27 6.76
C GLU A 591 8.17 -3.70 6.17
N ASP A 592 8.55 -2.48 6.57
CA ASP A 592 9.73 -1.77 6.06
C ASP A 592 10.90 -1.77 7.07
N THR A 593 10.86 -2.63 8.10
CA THR A 593 12.00 -2.78 9.01
C THR A 593 12.13 -4.21 9.52
N ALA A 594 11.16 -4.73 10.30
CA ALA A 594 11.27 -6.04 10.93
C ALA A 594 11.37 -7.19 9.92
N PHE A 595 10.63 -7.14 8.82
CA PHE A 595 10.69 -8.12 7.73
C PHE A 595 12.03 -8.17 7.00
N TYR A 596 12.85 -7.12 7.11
CA TYR A 596 14.19 -7.09 6.57
C TYR A 596 15.27 -7.51 7.58
N ARG A 597 14.91 -7.59 8.87
CA ARG A 597 15.79 -8.03 9.96
C ARG A 597 15.62 -9.50 10.32
N TYR A 598 14.41 -10.05 10.13
CA TYR A 598 14.07 -11.42 10.48
C TYR A 598 13.79 -12.24 9.21
N ASN A 599 14.78 -13.00 8.78
CA ASN A 599 14.81 -13.69 7.49
C ASN A 599 14.56 -15.21 7.57
N LEU A 600 13.81 -15.70 8.55
CA LEU A 600 13.55 -17.13 8.75
C LEU A 600 13.08 -17.82 7.46
N LEU A 601 12.04 -17.27 6.82
CA LEU A 601 11.49 -17.68 5.53
C LEU A 601 10.87 -16.46 4.84
N LEU A 602 11.47 -15.99 3.75
CA LEU A 602 11.08 -14.74 3.08
C LEU A 602 9.61 -14.71 2.64
N SER A 603 9.06 -15.86 2.27
CA SER A 603 7.64 -15.97 1.86
C SER A 603 6.64 -15.68 2.98
N LEU A 604 7.07 -15.63 4.24
CA LEU A 604 6.26 -15.19 5.38
C LEU A 604 6.38 -13.69 5.66
N SER A 605 7.44 -13.04 5.15
CA SER A 605 7.70 -11.60 5.33
C SER A 605 7.02 -10.79 4.22
N GLU A 606 5.69 -10.89 4.16
CA GLU A 606 4.84 -10.25 3.15
C GLU A 606 3.85 -9.29 3.81
N VAL A 607 3.33 -8.29 3.08
CA VAL A 607 2.33 -7.32 3.58
C VAL A 607 1.21 -8.02 4.33
N GLY A 608 1.02 -7.71 5.61
CA GLY A 608 0.06 -8.36 6.51
C GLY A 608 0.51 -9.73 7.04
N GLY A 609 1.73 -10.18 6.73
CA GLY A 609 2.26 -11.47 7.16
C GLY A 609 2.69 -11.53 8.63
N ASP A 610 2.77 -12.75 9.13
CA ASP A 610 3.29 -13.04 10.46
C ASP A 610 4.35 -14.18 10.37
N PRO A 611 5.66 -13.86 10.44
CA PRO A 611 6.73 -14.84 10.38
C PRO A 611 6.73 -15.88 11.51
N GLU A 612 6.00 -15.63 12.61
CA GLU A 612 5.86 -16.59 13.71
C GLU A 612 4.80 -17.66 13.42
N ARG A 613 3.82 -17.33 12.58
CA ARG A 613 2.79 -18.27 12.11
C ARG A 613 3.34 -19.11 10.96
N PHE A 614 4.10 -20.13 11.30
CA PHE A 614 4.82 -20.98 10.35
C PHE A 614 3.89 -22.05 9.75
N GLY A 615 3.23 -21.72 8.63
CA GLY A 615 2.30 -22.59 7.92
C GLY A 615 0.85 -22.51 8.41
N ARG A 616 -0.03 -23.09 7.63
CA ARG A 616 -1.48 -23.20 7.91
C ARG A 616 -1.99 -24.61 7.55
N SER A 617 -2.85 -25.18 8.36
CA SER A 617 -3.51 -26.45 8.08
C SER A 617 -4.62 -26.27 7.03
N VAL A 618 -5.01 -27.38 6.39
CA VAL A 618 -6.16 -27.43 5.47
C VAL A 618 -7.45 -27.04 6.18
N ALA A 619 -7.64 -27.50 7.42
CA ALA A 619 -8.81 -27.16 8.22
C ALA A 619 -8.92 -25.65 8.51
N GLU A 620 -7.81 -24.99 8.91
CA GLU A 620 -7.79 -23.53 9.12
C GLU A 620 -8.10 -22.75 7.84
N PHE A 621 -7.64 -23.25 6.68
CA PHE A 621 -7.97 -22.62 5.39
C PHE A 621 -9.46 -22.76 5.06
N HIS A 622 -10.04 -23.95 5.30
CA HIS A 622 -11.48 -24.16 5.11
C HIS A 622 -12.33 -23.30 6.03
N GLU A 623 -11.93 -23.17 7.30
CA GLU A 623 -12.63 -22.29 8.26
C GLU A 623 -12.60 -20.84 7.79
N ALA A 624 -11.44 -20.31 7.39
CA ALA A 624 -11.30 -18.95 6.87
C ALA A 624 -12.13 -18.73 5.59
N SER A 625 -12.18 -19.74 4.70
CA SER A 625 -12.98 -19.67 3.47
C SER A 625 -14.49 -19.72 3.75
N ALA A 626 -14.92 -20.54 4.70
CA ALA A 626 -16.32 -20.60 5.13
C ALA A 626 -16.73 -19.28 5.83
N GLU A 627 -15.88 -18.71 6.68
CA GLU A 627 -16.10 -17.39 7.30
C GLU A 627 -16.23 -16.29 6.25
N ARG A 628 -15.32 -16.26 5.26
CA ARG A 628 -15.37 -15.31 4.14
C ARG A 628 -16.66 -15.44 3.38
N ARG A 629 -17.10 -16.66 3.04
CA ARG A 629 -18.39 -16.90 2.35
C ARG A 629 -19.59 -16.36 3.15
N ARG A 630 -19.55 -16.46 4.46
CA ARG A 630 -20.62 -16.01 5.36
C ARG A 630 -20.62 -14.50 5.56
N GLU A 631 -19.42 -13.89 5.78
CA GLU A 631 -19.30 -12.51 6.23
C GLU A 631 -18.95 -11.53 5.10
N TRP A 632 -18.06 -11.93 4.21
CA TRP A 632 -17.53 -11.07 3.13
C TRP A 632 -17.49 -11.82 1.79
N PRO A 633 -18.67 -12.28 1.27
CA PRO A 633 -18.72 -13.17 0.09
C PRO A 633 -18.15 -12.58 -1.18
N TYR A 634 -17.99 -11.27 -1.24
CA TYR A 634 -17.47 -10.53 -2.39
C TYR A 634 -16.10 -9.86 -2.12
N GLU A 635 -15.39 -10.28 -1.05
CA GLU A 635 -14.04 -9.82 -0.76
C GLU A 635 -13.09 -10.13 -1.92
N MET A 636 -12.16 -9.22 -2.23
CA MET A 636 -11.14 -9.46 -3.25
C MET A 636 -10.11 -10.50 -2.77
N LEU A 637 -9.59 -11.34 -3.69
CA LEU A 637 -8.66 -12.42 -3.38
C LEU A 637 -7.35 -12.18 -4.11
N ALA A 638 -6.39 -11.50 -3.47
CA ALA A 638 -5.08 -11.24 -4.06
C ALA A 638 -4.08 -12.37 -3.76
N THR A 639 -3.11 -12.55 -4.64
CA THR A 639 -1.90 -13.36 -4.45
C THR A 639 -0.64 -12.59 -4.79
N SER A 640 -0.71 -11.61 -5.67
CA SER A 640 0.30 -10.58 -5.93
C SER A 640 -0.39 -9.24 -6.06
N THR A 641 0.30 -8.17 -5.66
CA THR A 641 -0.11 -6.77 -5.85
C THR A 641 1.12 -5.92 -6.19
N HIS A 642 0.92 -4.64 -6.46
CA HIS A 642 2.01 -3.68 -6.65
C HIS A 642 2.86 -3.42 -5.39
N ASP A 643 2.39 -3.85 -4.20
CA ASP A 643 3.05 -3.65 -2.89
C ASP A 643 3.61 -4.94 -2.29
N THR A 644 3.36 -6.10 -2.90
CA THR A 644 3.94 -7.36 -2.40
C THR A 644 5.47 -7.34 -2.42
N LYS A 645 6.06 -7.89 -1.36
CA LYS A 645 7.54 -7.89 -1.16
C LYS A 645 8.26 -8.82 -2.13
N VAL A 646 7.57 -9.86 -2.60
CA VAL A 646 8.03 -10.75 -3.70
C VAL A 646 6.83 -11.32 -4.46
N GLY A 647 7.01 -11.68 -5.73
CA GLY A 647 5.97 -12.24 -6.58
C GLY A 647 5.39 -13.57 -6.06
N GLU A 648 4.18 -13.92 -6.50
CA GLU A 648 3.49 -15.12 -6.01
C GLU A 648 4.25 -16.41 -6.29
N ASP A 649 4.93 -16.50 -7.44
CA ASP A 649 5.69 -17.68 -7.82
C ASP A 649 7.07 -17.72 -7.13
N VAL A 650 7.64 -16.58 -6.76
CA VAL A 650 8.83 -16.50 -5.88
C VAL A 650 8.48 -17.06 -4.51
N ARG A 651 7.34 -16.68 -3.93
CA ARG A 651 6.87 -17.26 -2.64
C ARG A 651 6.60 -18.75 -2.75
N ALA A 652 5.94 -19.18 -3.83
CA ALA A 652 5.66 -20.59 -4.09
C ALA A 652 6.93 -21.46 -4.12
N ARG A 653 8.03 -20.94 -4.68
CA ARG A 653 9.35 -21.59 -4.67
C ARG A 653 9.99 -21.56 -3.28
N ILE A 654 9.98 -20.41 -2.59
CA ILE A 654 10.59 -20.27 -1.25
C ILE A 654 9.88 -21.17 -0.23
N ASN A 655 8.57 -21.37 -0.34
CA ASN A 655 7.79 -22.25 0.54
C ASN A 655 8.33 -23.68 0.57
N VAL A 656 8.89 -24.16 -0.56
CA VAL A 656 9.48 -25.52 -0.68
C VAL A 656 10.61 -25.74 0.34
N LEU A 657 11.34 -24.67 0.71
CA LEU A 657 12.42 -24.77 1.71
C LEU A 657 11.91 -25.27 3.05
N SER A 658 10.64 -25.00 3.37
CA SER A 658 9.99 -25.50 4.58
C SER A 658 9.78 -27.02 4.56
N GLU A 659 9.71 -27.66 3.38
CA GLU A 659 9.55 -29.11 3.24
C GLU A 659 10.90 -29.84 3.34
N ILE A 660 12.02 -29.16 3.04
CA ILE A 660 13.37 -29.72 2.96
C ILE A 660 14.39 -28.98 3.84
N PRO A 661 14.10 -28.73 5.13
CA PRO A 661 14.92 -27.86 6.01
C PRO A 661 16.36 -28.33 6.18
N ASP A 662 16.60 -29.64 6.19
CA ASP A 662 17.94 -30.21 6.36
C ASP A 662 18.80 -30.04 5.10
N GLU A 663 18.21 -30.20 3.92
CA GLU A 663 18.85 -29.94 2.63
C GLU A 663 19.17 -28.47 2.47
N TRP A 664 18.22 -27.59 2.77
CA TRP A 664 18.38 -26.13 2.83
C TRP A 664 19.56 -25.75 3.75
N SER A 665 19.54 -26.21 5.01
CA SER A 665 20.58 -25.87 6.00
C SER A 665 21.99 -26.34 5.56
N ARG A 666 22.11 -27.54 4.95
CA ARG A 666 23.37 -28.04 4.40
C ARG A 666 23.83 -27.21 3.21
N GLY A 667 22.91 -26.86 2.29
CA GLY A 667 23.15 -26.03 1.15
C GLY A 667 23.74 -24.67 1.55
N VAL A 668 23.04 -23.93 2.39
CA VAL A 668 23.49 -22.62 2.90
C VAL A 668 24.85 -22.72 3.59
N SER A 669 25.05 -23.70 4.46
CA SER A 669 26.36 -23.89 5.13
C SER A 669 27.50 -24.12 4.13
N ARG A 670 27.25 -24.83 3.02
CA ARG A 670 28.20 -25.05 1.93
C ARG A 670 28.46 -23.76 1.15
N TRP A 671 27.41 -23.03 0.78
CA TRP A 671 27.50 -21.81 -0.02
C TRP A 671 28.18 -20.67 0.73
N MET A 672 27.88 -20.49 2.02
CA MET A 672 28.60 -19.53 2.87
C MET A 672 30.10 -19.81 2.96
N ARG A 673 30.51 -21.09 2.92
CA ARG A 673 31.95 -21.45 2.88
C ARG A 673 32.58 -21.16 1.53
N LEU A 674 31.88 -21.49 0.42
CA LEU A 674 32.37 -21.21 -0.95
C LEU A 674 32.52 -19.71 -1.18
N ASN A 675 31.58 -18.90 -0.70
CA ASN A 675 31.49 -17.47 -0.95
C ASN A 675 32.23 -16.62 0.10
N ARG A 676 32.85 -17.24 1.12
CA ARG A 676 33.53 -16.52 2.21
C ARG A 676 34.57 -15.50 1.72
N SER A 677 35.33 -15.82 0.68
CA SER A 677 36.36 -14.96 0.11
C SER A 677 35.81 -13.79 -0.72
N HIS A 678 34.53 -13.80 -1.03
CA HIS A 678 33.86 -12.73 -1.81
C HIS A 678 33.26 -11.64 -0.90
N ARG A 679 33.18 -11.87 0.42
CA ARG A 679 32.80 -10.84 1.40
C ARG A 679 33.95 -9.86 1.60
N THR A 680 33.61 -8.60 1.84
CA THR A 680 34.56 -7.53 2.16
C THR A 680 34.45 -7.18 3.64
N MET A 681 35.57 -6.83 4.28
CA MET A 681 35.53 -6.32 5.65
C MET A 681 35.21 -4.82 5.63
N VAL A 682 34.19 -4.42 6.38
CA VAL A 682 33.77 -3.02 6.57
C VAL A 682 33.66 -2.81 8.08
N ASP A 683 34.36 -1.83 8.61
CA ASP A 683 34.43 -1.54 10.05
C ASP A 683 34.78 -2.75 10.95
N GLY A 684 35.60 -3.66 10.41
CA GLY A 684 36.02 -4.88 11.12
C GLY A 684 35.04 -6.06 11.07
N GLU A 685 33.87 -5.87 10.42
CA GLU A 685 32.83 -6.90 10.26
C GLU A 685 32.68 -7.31 8.77
N PRO A 686 32.29 -8.56 8.48
CA PRO A 686 32.12 -9.02 7.09
C PRO A 686 30.81 -8.47 6.48
N ALA A 687 30.91 -7.89 5.28
CA ALA A 687 29.80 -7.42 4.47
C ALA A 687 29.67 -8.25 3.17
N PRO A 688 28.46 -8.77 2.82
CA PRO A 688 27.25 -8.79 3.66
C PRO A 688 27.43 -9.57 4.96
N ASP A 689 26.63 -9.24 6.00
CA ASP A 689 26.57 -10.05 7.21
C ASP A 689 25.90 -11.42 6.90
N ARG A 690 25.91 -12.35 7.87
CA ARG A 690 25.36 -13.70 7.65
C ARG A 690 23.86 -13.70 7.42
N ASN A 691 23.13 -12.75 7.99
CA ASN A 691 21.69 -12.63 7.83
C ASN A 691 21.31 -12.09 6.46
N ASP A 692 22.06 -11.10 5.97
CA ASP A 692 21.90 -10.56 4.61
C ASP A 692 22.28 -11.61 3.55
N GLU A 693 23.38 -12.38 3.79
CA GLU A 693 23.77 -13.51 2.93
C GLU A 693 22.72 -14.63 2.92
N TYR A 694 22.07 -14.91 4.05
CA TYR A 694 20.98 -15.89 4.16
C TYR A 694 19.74 -15.44 3.38
N ARG A 695 19.41 -14.14 3.44
CA ARG A 695 18.33 -13.52 2.65
C ARG A 695 18.62 -13.63 1.15
N PHE A 696 19.84 -13.32 0.73
CA PHE A 696 20.28 -13.41 -0.66
C PHE A 696 20.04 -14.81 -1.25
N TYR A 697 20.38 -15.89 -0.53
CA TYR A 697 20.19 -17.25 -1.05
C TYR A 697 18.71 -17.62 -1.20
N GLN A 698 17.83 -17.17 -0.32
CA GLN A 698 16.40 -17.40 -0.49
C GLN A 698 15.84 -16.65 -1.70
N ALA A 699 16.17 -15.37 -1.83
CA ALA A 699 15.75 -14.55 -2.97
C ALA A 699 16.28 -15.12 -4.29
N LEU A 700 17.53 -15.56 -4.30
CA LEU A 700 18.15 -16.19 -5.47
C LEU A 700 17.40 -17.46 -5.89
N LEU A 701 17.08 -18.37 -4.95
CA LEU A 701 16.34 -19.60 -5.29
C LEU A 701 14.91 -19.30 -5.78
N GLY A 702 14.28 -18.31 -5.20
CA GLY A 702 12.91 -17.94 -5.56
C GLY A 702 12.83 -17.26 -6.94
N ALA A 703 13.68 -16.28 -7.21
CA ALA A 703 13.60 -15.47 -8.42
C ALA A 703 14.43 -15.98 -9.60
N PHE A 704 15.23 -17.03 -9.40
CA PHE A 704 16.20 -17.51 -10.40
C PHE A 704 15.54 -17.91 -11.72
N THR A 705 16.08 -17.37 -12.81
CA THR A 705 15.78 -17.77 -14.18
C THR A 705 17.07 -18.20 -14.87
N GLU A 706 17.82 -17.24 -15.33
CA GLU A 706 19.13 -17.37 -15.96
C GLU A 706 20.02 -16.23 -15.46
N VAL A 707 21.31 -16.45 -15.37
CA VAL A 707 22.24 -15.39 -14.95
C VAL A 707 22.56 -14.50 -16.14
N THR A 708 21.78 -13.42 -16.27
CA THR A 708 21.99 -12.33 -17.24
C THR A 708 22.43 -11.06 -16.49
N PRO A 709 23.01 -10.07 -17.19
CA PRO A 709 23.32 -8.78 -16.57
C PRO A 709 22.10 -8.16 -15.87
N GLU A 710 20.93 -8.19 -16.51
CA GLU A 710 19.67 -7.71 -15.93
C GLU A 710 19.30 -8.47 -14.64
N PHE A 711 19.45 -9.78 -14.62
CA PHE A 711 19.19 -10.56 -13.41
C PHE A 711 20.13 -10.17 -12.26
N VAL A 712 21.40 -9.93 -12.56
CA VAL A 712 22.38 -9.47 -11.55
C VAL A 712 21.98 -8.10 -11.01
N GLU A 713 21.61 -7.15 -11.86
CA GLU A 713 21.13 -5.82 -11.44
C GLU A 713 19.88 -5.92 -10.56
N ARG A 714 18.92 -6.76 -10.91
CA ARG A 714 17.71 -7.00 -10.09
C ARG A 714 18.07 -7.53 -8.70
N MET A 715 18.97 -8.51 -8.64
CA MET A 715 19.46 -9.06 -7.37
C MET A 715 20.22 -8.02 -6.54
N GLN A 716 21.01 -7.19 -7.18
CA GLN A 716 21.71 -6.08 -6.53
C GLN A 716 20.74 -5.04 -5.99
N GLY A 717 19.77 -4.61 -6.79
CA GLY A 717 18.70 -3.67 -6.37
C GLY A 717 17.91 -4.20 -5.19
N PHE A 718 17.50 -5.48 -5.22
CA PHE A 718 16.81 -6.14 -4.11
C PHE A 718 17.66 -6.14 -2.83
N MET A 719 18.94 -6.45 -2.91
CA MET A 719 19.81 -6.48 -1.74
C MET A 719 20.07 -5.08 -1.18
N ILE A 720 20.29 -4.08 -2.02
CA ILE A 720 20.45 -2.68 -1.59
C ILE A 720 19.19 -2.19 -0.85
N LYS A 721 18.01 -2.42 -1.43
CA LYS A 721 16.76 -2.09 -0.73
C LYS A 721 16.67 -2.83 0.59
N SER A 722 16.96 -4.13 0.61
CA SER A 722 16.87 -4.96 1.82
C SER A 722 17.74 -4.44 2.96
N ILE A 723 19.00 -4.10 2.71
CA ILE A 723 19.93 -3.62 3.75
C ILE A 723 19.57 -2.21 4.22
N LYS A 724 19.06 -1.34 3.33
CA LYS A 724 18.60 0.01 3.68
C LYS A 724 17.35 -0.02 4.54
N GLU A 725 16.38 -0.89 4.21
CA GLU A 725 15.16 -1.07 5.01
C GLU A 725 15.45 -1.78 6.35
N ALA A 726 16.42 -2.67 6.40
CA ALA A 726 16.85 -3.27 7.67
C ALA A 726 17.39 -2.24 8.68
N LYS A 727 17.95 -1.12 8.21
CA LYS A 727 18.47 -0.02 9.04
C LYS A 727 19.47 -0.50 10.12
N LEU A 728 20.32 -1.49 9.75
CA LEU A 728 21.35 -2.05 10.66
C LEU A 728 22.75 -1.53 10.30
N HIS A 729 23.13 -1.57 9.04
CA HIS A 729 24.45 -1.19 8.53
C HIS A 729 24.41 0.07 7.67
N THR A 730 23.26 0.35 7.07
CA THR A 730 22.98 1.50 6.23
C THR A 730 21.49 1.83 6.31
N SER A 731 21.07 3.00 5.82
CA SER A 731 19.66 3.38 5.71
C SER A 731 19.45 4.40 4.58
N TRP A 732 18.21 4.70 4.23
CA TRP A 732 17.90 5.79 3.29
C TRP A 732 18.30 7.17 3.82
N LEU A 733 18.20 7.39 5.14
CA LEU A 733 18.55 8.65 5.80
C LEU A 733 20.06 8.81 6.03
N THR A 734 20.74 7.70 6.29
CA THR A 734 22.18 7.68 6.59
C THR A 734 22.80 6.51 5.82
N ALA A 735 23.23 6.81 4.58
CA ALA A 735 23.86 5.84 3.72
C ALA A 735 25.26 5.46 4.22
N ASN A 736 25.61 4.18 4.12
CA ASN A 736 26.97 3.65 4.27
C ASN A 736 27.46 3.08 2.94
N PRO A 737 28.10 3.92 2.09
CA PRO A 737 28.52 3.49 0.75
C PRO A 737 29.52 2.32 0.76
N GLU A 738 30.32 2.17 1.82
CA GLU A 738 31.29 1.07 1.93
C GLU A 738 30.58 -0.27 2.07
N TYR A 739 29.57 -0.35 2.95
CA TYR A 739 28.76 -1.54 3.14
C TYR A 739 27.90 -1.84 1.89
N GLU A 740 27.25 -0.84 1.33
CA GLU A 740 26.45 -0.97 0.10
C GLU A 740 27.28 -1.50 -1.06
N ASN A 741 28.45 -0.90 -1.33
CA ASN A 741 29.36 -1.36 -2.36
C ASN A 741 29.93 -2.76 -2.10
N ALA A 742 30.13 -3.14 -0.83
CA ALA A 742 30.57 -4.49 -0.48
C ALA A 742 29.49 -5.54 -0.82
N VAL A 743 28.21 -5.24 -0.56
CA VAL A 743 27.06 -6.09 -0.92
C VAL A 743 26.91 -6.19 -2.45
N LEU A 744 27.00 -5.10 -3.18
CA LEU A 744 26.94 -5.10 -4.65
C LEU A 744 28.04 -5.99 -5.26
N ARG A 745 29.29 -5.81 -4.81
CA ARG A 745 30.43 -6.64 -5.26
C ARG A 745 30.27 -8.12 -4.88
N PHE A 746 29.68 -8.41 -3.73
CA PHE A 746 29.40 -9.79 -3.33
C PHE A 746 28.43 -10.45 -4.31
N VAL A 747 27.29 -9.83 -4.62
CA VAL A 747 26.30 -10.34 -5.57
C VAL A 747 26.92 -10.57 -6.94
N GLU A 748 27.66 -9.59 -7.47
CA GLU A 748 28.34 -9.68 -8.75
C GLU A 748 29.34 -10.85 -8.79
N ARG A 749 30.26 -10.92 -7.82
CA ARG A 749 31.30 -11.95 -7.78
C ARG A 749 30.77 -13.37 -7.64
N VAL A 750 29.67 -13.53 -6.88
CA VAL A 750 29.04 -14.83 -6.68
C VAL A 750 28.29 -15.29 -7.92
N LEU A 751 27.69 -14.40 -8.68
CA LEU A 751 26.87 -14.73 -9.85
C LEU A 751 27.65 -14.71 -11.17
N THR A 752 28.65 -13.84 -11.35
CA THR A 752 29.34 -13.65 -12.64
C THR A 752 30.86 -13.85 -12.59
N GLY A 753 31.50 -13.62 -11.45
CA GLY A 753 32.95 -13.67 -11.29
C GLY A 753 33.52 -15.09 -11.13
N SER A 754 34.74 -15.18 -10.62
CA SER A 754 35.42 -16.47 -10.35
C SER A 754 34.67 -17.35 -9.34
N GLY A 755 33.78 -16.75 -8.52
CA GLY A 755 32.90 -17.46 -7.59
C GLY A 755 31.82 -18.26 -8.30
N ALA A 756 31.27 -17.76 -9.39
CA ALA A 756 30.20 -18.39 -10.16
C ALA A 756 30.53 -19.82 -10.60
N ALA A 757 31.77 -20.05 -11.07
CA ALA A 757 32.21 -21.36 -11.51
C ALA A 757 32.14 -22.46 -10.44
N LYS A 758 32.20 -22.10 -9.16
CA LYS A 758 32.08 -23.05 -8.03
C LYS A 758 30.72 -23.02 -7.39
N PHE A 759 30.09 -21.83 -7.31
CA PHE A 759 28.85 -21.61 -6.61
C PHE A 759 27.64 -22.08 -7.43
N LEU A 760 27.53 -21.69 -8.71
CA LEU A 760 26.36 -22.05 -9.54
C LEU A 760 26.17 -23.57 -9.65
N PRO A 761 27.19 -24.41 -9.94
CA PRO A 761 27.02 -25.87 -9.94
C PRO A 761 26.61 -26.43 -8.56
N ALA A 762 26.86 -25.69 -7.47
CA ALA A 762 26.52 -26.14 -6.12
C ALA A 762 25.07 -25.78 -5.71
N ILE A 763 24.48 -24.73 -6.30
CA ILE A 763 23.11 -24.29 -5.98
C ILE A 763 22.07 -24.81 -6.98
N LEU A 764 22.43 -24.94 -8.26
CA LEU A 764 21.52 -25.29 -9.35
C LEU A 764 20.73 -26.60 -9.13
N PRO A 765 21.28 -27.69 -8.57
CA PRO A 765 20.48 -28.88 -8.31
C PRO A 765 19.31 -28.62 -7.35
N LEU A 766 19.53 -27.84 -6.29
CA LEU A 766 18.48 -27.46 -5.37
C LEU A 766 17.51 -26.48 -6.02
N GLN A 767 18.01 -25.52 -6.79
CA GLN A 767 17.19 -24.56 -7.51
C GLN A 767 16.23 -25.24 -8.49
N GLN A 768 16.70 -26.24 -9.27
CA GLN A 768 15.85 -27.02 -10.19
C GLN A 768 14.72 -27.73 -9.45
N ARG A 769 15.02 -28.37 -8.32
CA ARG A 769 14.04 -29.03 -7.48
C ARG A 769 13.04 -28.06 -6.90
N VAL A 770 13.52 -26.94 -6.35
CA VAL A 770 12.67 -25.86 -5.79
C VAL A 770 11.77 -25.27 -6.87
N SER A 771 12.27 -25.07 -8.09
CA SER A 771 11.47 -24.58 -9.20
C SER A 771 10.37 -25.55 -9.66
N ALA A 772 10.67 -26.84 -9.75
CA ALA A 772 9.68 -27.84 -10.15
C ALA A 772 8.56 -28.00 -9.11
N VAL A 773 8.90 -28.05 -7.81
CA VAL A 773 7.89 -28.11 -6.75
C VAL A 773 7.16 -26.77 -6.59
N GLY A 774 7.87 -25.65 -6.75
CA GLY A 774 7.27 -24.30 -6.74
C GLY A 774 6.25 -24.12 -7.86
N MET A 775 6.50 -24.68 -9.04
CA MET A 775 5.51 -24.69 -10.14
C MET A 775 4.22 -25.44 -9.74
N LEU A 776 4.33 -26.59 -9.07
CA LEU A 776 3.15 -27.29 -8.56
C LEU A 776 2.35 -26.45 -7.56
N ASN A 777 3.05 -25.79 -6.64
CA ASN A 777 2.43 -24.86 -5.68
C ASN A 777 1.74 -23.70 -6.40
N SER A 778 2.36 -23.13 -7.45
CA SER A 778 1.81 -22.03 -8.23
C SER A 778 0.52 -22.41 -8.96
N LEU A 779 0.49 -23.57 -9.64
CA LEU A 779 -0.73 -24.07 -10.31
C LEU A 779 -1.84 -24.35 -9.28
N ALA A 780 -1.48 -24.90 -8.13
CA ALA A 780 -2.41 -25.13 -7.02
C ALA A 780 -3.00 -23.81 -6.49
N GLN A 781 -2.16 -22.78 -6.29
CA GLN A 781 -2.62 -21.44 -5.86
C GLN A 781 -3.63 -20.83 -6.83
N VAL A 782 -3.38 -20.92 -8.15
CA VAL A 782 -4.30 -20.40 -9.18
C VAL A 782 -5.64 -21.14 -9.12
N ALA A 783 -5.64 -22.47 -9.06
CA ALA A 783 -6.87 -23.26 -9.01
C ALA A 783 -7.69 -22.96 -7.74
N ILE A 784 -7.03 -22.90 -6.57
CA ILE A 784 -7.66 -22.58 -5.29
C ILE A 784 -8.21 -21.14 -5.31
N LYS A 785 -7.45 -20.14 -5.78
CA LYS A 785 -7.88 -18.73 -5.86
C LYS A 785 -9.14 -18.61 -6.72
N ILE A 786 -9.17 -19.22 -7.89
CA ILE A 786 -10.32 -19.18 -8.82
C ILE A 786 -11.56 -19.80 -8.20
N GLY A 787 -11.44 -20.91 -7.47
CA GLY A 787 -12.56 -21.61 -6.84
C GLY A 787 -13.05 -21.01 -5.53
N SER A 788 -12.21 -20.25 -4.82
CA SER A 788 -12.51 -19.73 -3.48
C SER A 788 -13.67 -18.74 -3.47
N PRO A 789 -14.40 -18.60 -2.32
CA PRO A 789 -15.36 -17.52 -2.11
C PRO A 789 -14.67 -16.17 -2.15
N GLY A 790 -15.22 -15.23 -2.90
CA GLY A 790 -14.68 -13.90 -3.12
C GLY A 790 -14.48 -13.57 -4.60
N VAL A 791 -13.77 -12.50 -4.90
CA VAL A 791 -13.46 -12.01 -6.25
C VAL A 791 -11.96 -12.18 -6.50
N PRO A 792 -11.52 -13.18 -7.29
CA PRO A 792 -10.11 -13.37 -7.61
C PRO A 792 -9.52 -12.16 -8.32
N ASP A 793 -8.42 -11.64 -7.78
CA ASP A 793 -7.62 -10.59 -8.42
C ASP A 793 -6.34 -11.17 -9.03
N PHE A 794 -6.01 -10.70 -10.23
CA PHE A 794 -4.79 -11.05 -10.94
C PHE A 794 -3.99 -9.77 -11.18
N TYR A 795 -2.84 -9.67 -10.57
CA TYR A 795 -1.91 -8.58 -10.83
C TYR A 795 -1.27 -8.77 -12.21
N GLN A 796 -1.05 -7.68 -12.95
CA GLN A 796 -0.46 -7.72 -14.29
C GLN A 796 0.80 -8.60 -14.33
N GLY A 797 0.83 -9.53 -15.27
CA GLY A 797 1.97 -10.45 -15.44
C GLY A 797 1.87 -11.77 -14.71
N THR A 798 0.95 -11.94 -13.73
CA THR A 798 0.81 -13.17 -12.94
C THR A 798 0.12 -14.32 -13.69
N ASP A 799 -0.37 -14.08 -14.86
CA ASP A 799 -0.92 -15.10 -15.79
C ASP A 799 0.16 -16.04 -16.35
N LEU A 800 1.44 -15.59 -16.36
CA LEU A 800 2.63 -16.44 -16.50
C LEU A 800 3.38 -16.49 -15.14
N TRP A 801 4.64 -16.97 -15.14
CA TRP A 801 5.43 -17.01 -13.90
C TRP A 801 5.80 -15.58 -13.45
N ASP A 802 5.33 -15.18 -12.28
CA ASP A 802 5.67 -13.94 -11.63
C ASP A 802 6.89 -14.15 -10.70
N LEU A 803 8.08 -13.95 -11.25
CA LEU A 803 9.36 -14.06 -10.55
C LEU A 803 9.93 -12.69 -10.16
N ASN A 804 9.03 -11.74 -9.86
CA ASN A 804 9.40 -10.41 -9.42
C ASN A 804 9.83 -10.39 -7.95
N LEU A 805 10.76 -9.48 -7.66
CA LEU A 805 11.18 -9.09 -6.33
C LEU A 805 10.39 -7.84 -5.88
N VAL A 806 10.79 -7.22 -4.77
CA VAL A 806 10.11 -6.03 -4.23
C VAL A 806 10.21 -4.84 -5.19
N ASP A 807 9.27 -3.89 -5.06
CA ASP A 807 9.28 -2.65 -5.83
C ASP A 807 10.67 -1.97 -5.88
N PRO A 808 11.08 -1.40 -7.03
CA PRO A 808 10.30 -1.21 -8.26
C PRO A 808 10.25 -2.43 -9.19
N ASP A 809 10.88 -3.56 -8.86
CA ASP A 809 10.98 -4.75 -9.72
C ASP A 809 9.62 -5.34 -10.10
N ASN A 810 8.64 -5.34 -9.17
CA ASN A 810 7.27 -5.81 -9.41
C ASN A 810 6.40 -4.85 -10.24
N ARG A 811 6.92 -3.69 -10.64
CA ARG A 811 6.26 -2.69 -11.50
C ARG A 811 6.92 -2.59 -12.88
N ARG A 812 7.81 -3.52 -13.22
CA ARG A 812 8.43 -3.58 -14.55
C ARG A 812 7.39 -3.76 -15.66
N PRO A 813 7.67 -3.28 -16.89
CA PRO A 813 6.78 -3.48 -18.02
C PRO A 813 6.46 -4.96 -18.25
N VAL A 814 5.18 -5.24 -18.56
CA VAL A 814 4.69 -6.57 -18.88
C VAL A 814 4.62 -6.74 -20.40
N ASP A 815 5.22 -7.80 -20.93
CA ASP A 815 5.13 -8.12 -22.36
C ASP A 815 3.76 -8.75 -22.66
N PHE A 816 2.76 -7.89 -22.93
CA PHE A 816 1.42 -8.35 -23.33
C PHE A 816 1.38 -8.97 -24.72
N ARG A 817 2.32 -8.64 -25.64
CA ARG A 817 2.37 -9.27 -26.98
C ARG A 817 2.74 -10.74 -26.89
N LEU A 818 3.71 -11.06 -26.02
CA LEU A 818 4.02 -12.46 -25.72
C LEU A 818 2.79 -13.19 -25.17
N ARG A 819 2.06 -12.57 -24.24
CA ARG A 819 0.87 -13.15 -23.61
C ARG A 819 -0.28 -13.36 -24.60
N GLU A 820 -0.53 -12.40 -25.45
CA GLU A 820 -1.53 -12.49 -26.53
C GLU A 820 -1.24 -13.68 -27.48
N ARG A 821 0.03 -13.87 -27.86
CA ARG A 821 0.47 -15.00 -28.69
C ARG A 821 0.26 -16.32 -27.96
N LEU A 822 0.76 -16.43 -26.72
CA LEU A 822 0.60 -17.65 -25.92
C LEU A 822 -0.87 -17.96 -25.60
N LEU A 823 -1.69 -16.94 -25.37
CA LEU A 823 -3.14 -17.13 -25.18
C LEU A 823 -3.80 -17.70 -26.43
N GLY A 824 -3.44 -17.21 -27.63
CA GLY A 824 -3.90 -17.78 -28.89
C GLY A 824 -3.54 -19.26 -29.04
N GLU A 825 -2.34 -19.65 -28.62
CA GLU A 825 -1.93 -21.06 -28.61
C GLU A 825 -2.69 -21.90 -27.57
N VAL A 826 -2.97 -21.32 -26.38
CA VAL A 826 -3.77 -21.95 -25.33
C VAL A 826 -5.22 -22.16 -25.80
N GLU A 827 -5.82 -21.17 -26.45
CA GLU A 827 -7.19 -21.26 -27.00
C GLU A 827 -7.31 -22.40 -28.00
N GLN A 828 -6.39 -22.53 -28.97
CA GLN A 828 -6.37 -23.64 -29.94
C GLN A 828 -6.28 -25.01 -29.24
N ARG A 829 -5.61 -25.07 -28.07
CA ARG A 829 -5.51 -26.32 -27.29
C ARG A 829 -6.81 -26.61 -26.52
N LEU A 830 -7.47 -25.59 -26.00
CA LEU A 830 -8.74 -25.72 -25.29
C LEU A 830 -9.91 -26.11 -26.23
N GLU A 831 -9.83 -25.75 -27.51
CA GLU A 831 -10.81 -26.15 -28.55
C GLU A 831 -10.72 -27.62 -28.91
N LYS A 832 -9.54 -28.26 -28.70
CA LYS A 832 -9.39 -29.72 -28.96
C LYS A 832 -10.22 -30.53 -27.97
N THR A 833 -10.50 -31.77 -28.34
CA THR A 833 -11.30 -32.73 -27.56
C THR A 833 -10.60 -34.08 -27.43
N GLY A 834 -11.01 -34.89 -26.46
CA GLY A 834 -10.48 -36.23 -26.23
C GLY A 834 -8.97 -36.30 -26.11
N ASP A 835 -8.35 -37.31 -26.73
CA ASP A 835 -6.91 -37.58 -26.62
C ASP A 835 -6.04 -36.45 -27.19
N GLU A 836 -6.53 -35.70 -28.18
CA GLU A 836 -5.79 -34.56 -28.73
C GLU A 836 -5.63 -33.42 -27.69
N ARG A 837 -6.67 -33.16 -26.90
CA ARG A 837 -6.60 -32.17 -25.81
C ARG A 837 -5.68 -32.63 -24.70
N ILE A 838 -5.76 -33.92 -24.31
CA ILE A 838 -4.88 -34.52 -23.30
C ILE A 838 -3.43 -34.40 -23.74
N ALA A 839 -3.10 -34.78 -24.97
CA ALA A 839 -1.73 -34.65 -25.49
C ALA A 839 -1.23 -33.21 -25.54
N ALA A 840 -2.10 -32.26 -25.91
CA ALA A 840 -1.77 -30.85 -25.97
C ALA A 840 -1.48 -30.26 -24.58
N VAL A 841 -2.27 -30.62 -23.56
CA VAL A 841 -2.04 -30.21 -22.16
C VAL A 841 -0.75 -30.83 -21.60
N SER A 842 -0.52 -32.11 -21.87
CA SER A 842 0.71 -32.82 -21.48
C SER A 842 1.97 -32.16 -22.09
N ALA A 843 1.89 -31.69 -23.34
CA ALA A 843 3.00 -30.99 -23.99
C ALA A 843 3.31 -29.65 -23.32
N LEU A 844 2.30 -28.89 -22.90
CA LEU A 844 2.50 -27.64 -22.11
C LEU A 844 3.15 -27.94 -20.76
N LEU A 845 2.68 -28.97 -20.06
CA LEU A 845 3.27 -29.32 -18.77
C LEU A 845 4.73 -29.79 -18.89
N LYS A 846 5.11 -30.47 -19.98
CA LYS A 846 6.53 -30.82 -20.25
C LYS A 846 7.39 -29.58 -20.44
N ASN A 847 6.86 -28.53 -21.05
CA ASN A 847 7.53 -27.25 -21.30
C ASN A 847 7.17 -26.18 -20.25
N TRP A 848 6.83 -26.58 -19.05
CA TRP A 848 6.30 -25.68 -18.03
C TRP A 848 7.12 -24.40 -17.79
N ALA A 849 8.39 -24.38 -18.15
CA ALA A 849 9.28 -23.25 -17.91
C ALA A 849 8.84 -21.93 -18.60
N ASP A 850 8.12 -22.01 -19.74
CA ASP A 850 7.58 -20.84 -20.47
C ASP A 850 6.33 -20.21 -19.83
N GLY A 851 5.72 -20.87 -18.84
CA GLY A 851 4.53 -20.40 -18.12
C GLY A 851 3.21 -20.66 -18.85
N ALA A 852 3.19 -21.17 -20.09
CA ALA A 852 1.96 -21.39 -20.85
C ALA A 852 0.99 -22.36 -20.15
N ILE A 853 1.48 -23.30 -19.35
CA ILE A 853 0.64 -24.16 -18.51
C ILE A 853 -0.13 -23.37 -17.43
N LYS A 854 0.48 -22.35 -16.80
CA LYS A 854 -0.20 -21.48 -15.83
C LYS A 854 -1.27 -20.65 -16.52
N LEU A 855 -0.96 -20.09 -17.69
CA LEU A 855 -1.91 -19.38 -18.54
C LEU A 855 -3.10 -20.25 -18.93
N LEU A 856 -2.89 -21.53 -19.27
CA LEU A 856 -3.95 -22.50 -19.57
C LEU A 856 -4.89 -22.70 -18.38
N VAL A 857 -4.34 -22.97 -17.19
CA VAL A 857 -5.13 -23.15 -15.94
C VAL A 857 -5.91 -21.88 -15.61
N THR A 858 -5.26 -20.73 -15.71
CA THR A 858 -5.88 -19.41 -15.46
C THR A 858 -7.04 -19.17 -16.44
N THR A 859 -6.81 -19.37 -17.75
CA THR A 859 -7.81 -19.15 -18.80
C THR A 859 -9.01 -20.07 -18.63
N ALA A 860 -8.78 -21.37 -18.45
CA ALA A 860 -9.86 -22.35 -18.27
C ALA A 860 -10.72 -22.03 -17.03
N GLY A 861 -10.06 -21.70 -15.92
CA GLY A 861 -10.73 -21.36 -14.67
C GLY A 861 -11.50 -20.03 -14.72
N LEU A 862 -10.90 -18.95 -15.26
CA LEU A 862 -11.56 -17.64 -15.37
C LEU A 862 -12.74 -17.67 -16.33
N ARG A 863 -12.62 -18.35 -17.46
CA ARG A 863 -13.73 -18.53 -18.42
C ARG A 863 -14.89 -19.31 -17.80
N LEU A 864 -14.60 -20.38 -17.04
CA LEU A 864 -15.63 -21.09 -16.29
C LEU A 864 -16.31 -20.17 -15.27
N ARG A 865 -15.53 -19.42 -14.51
CA ARG A 865 -16.03 -18.50 -13.49
C ARG A 865 -16.91 -17.40 -14.07
N ARG A 866 -16.51 -16.82 -15.22
CA ARG A 866 -17.31 -15.82 -15.95
C ARG A 866 -18.60 -16.42 -16.50
N ALA A 867 -18.55 -17.64 -17.04
CA ALA A 867 -19.72 -18.34 -17.59
C ALA A 867 -20.69 -18.82 -16.51
N ARG A 868 -20.24 -19.05 -15.28
CA ARG A 868 -21.03 -19.56 -14.14
C ARG A 868 -20.91 -18.62 -12.93
N GLN A 869 -21.07 -17.32 -13.18
CA GLN A 869 -20.82 -16.29 -12.17
C GLN A 869 -21.64 -16.50 -10.89
N GLU A 870 -22.91 -16.88 -10.98
CA GLU A 870 -23.79 -17.14 -9.84
C GLU A 870 -23.30 -18.29 -8.97
N LEU A 871 -22.82 -19.37 -9.56
CA LEU A 871 -22.24 -20.50 -8.82
C LEU A 871 -21.06 -20.07 -7.96
N PHE A 872 -20.20 -19.17 -8.46
CA PHE A 872 -19.04 -18.72 -7.70
C PHE A 872 -19.34 -17.57 -6.72
N LEU A 873 -20.28 -16.70 -7.03
CA LEU A 873 -20.63 -15.59 -6.14
C LEU A 873 -21.63 -16.01 -5.05
N GLU A 874 -22.66 -16.81 -5.43
CA GLU A 874 -23.76 -17.17 -4.53
C GLU A 874 -23.69 -18.62 -4.01
N GLY A 875 -22.99 -19.48 -4.70
CA GLY A 875 -22.85 -20.89 -4.32
C GLY A 875 -22.26 -21.06 -2.91
N ARG A 876 -22.74 -22.05 -2.18
CA ARG A 876 -22.15 -22.40 -0.89
C ARG A 876 -20.74 -22.97 -1.05
N TYR A 877 -19.92 -22.81 -0.04
CA TYR A 877 -18.59 -23.40 0.07
C TYR A 877 -18.68 -24.67 0.89
N GLU A 878 -18.21 -25.79 0.33
CA GLU A 878 -18.23 -27.10 0.98
C GLU A 878 -16.82 -27.65 1.06
N PRO A 879 -16.20 -27.75 2.24
CA PRO A 879 -14.95 -28.48 2.44
C PRO A 879 -15.13 -29.95 2.04
N ILE A 880 -14.16 -30.50 1.33
CA ILE A 880 -14.18 -31.89 0.90
C ILE A 880 -13.07 -32.67 1.60
N GLU A 881 -13.43 -33.76 2.24
CA GLU A 881 -12.49 -34.66 2.92
C GLU A 881 -11.56 -35.36 1.92
N THR A 882 -10.30 -35.49 2.28
CA THR A 882 -9.30 -36.16 1.48
C THR A 882 -8.55 -37.21 2.30
N GLU A 883 -8.29 -38.36 1.69
CA GLU A 883 -7.48 -39.42 2.27
C GLU A 883 -6.24 -39.60 1.39
N THR A 884 -5.05 -39.31 1.95
CA THR A 884 -3.80 -39.47 1.21
C THR A 884 -3.00 -40.66 1.75
N THR A 885 -2.46 -41.47 0.81
CA THR A 885 -1.64 -42.67 1.11
C THR A 885 -0.17 -42.47 0.76
N VAL A 886 0.23 -41.19 0.50
CA VAL A 886 1.59 -40.76 0.12
C VAL A 886 2.09 -39.67 1.06
N HIS A 887 3.38 -39.34 0.97
CA HIS A 887 4.01 -38.25 1.76
C HIS A 887 3.76 -36.88 1.12
N ALA A 888 2.53 -36.60 0.74
CA ALA A 888 2.03 -35.32 0.24
C ALA A 888 0.57 -35.19 0.70
N ASP A 889 0.01 -34.02 0.56
CA ASP A 889 -1.33 -33.72 1.00
C ASP A 889 -2.16 -33.10 -0.15
N VAL A 890 -3.48 -33.04 0.01
CA VAL A 890 -4.42 -32.53 -0.99
C VAL A 890 -5.40 -31.58 -0.30
N VAL A 891 -5.67 -30.47 -0.94
CA VAL A 891 -6.76 -29.54 -0.58
C VAL A 891 -7.89 -29.76 -1.57
N ALA A 892 -9.10 -30.00 -1.06
CA ALA A 892 -10.28 -30.16 -1.90
C ALA A 892 -11.49 -29.43 -1.31
N PHE A 893 -12.27 -28.75 -2.14
CA PHE A 893 -13.54 -28.13 -1.77
C PHE A 893 -14.46 -28.00 -2.97
N ALA A 894 -15.75 -27.86 -2.72
CA ALA A 894 -16.74 -27.64 -3.78
C ALA A 894 -17.45 -26.26 -3.62
N ARG A 895 -17.83 -25.68 -4.75
CA ARG A 895 -18.84 -24.62 -4.84
C ARG A 895 -20.11 -25.23 -5.40
N ILE A 896 -21.23 -25.05 -4.72
CA ILE A 896 -22.51 -25.68 -5.08
C ILE A 896 -23.61 -24.65 -5.11
N HIS A 897 -24.33 -24.57 -6.23
CA HIS A 897 -25.49 -23.70 -6.43
C HIS A 897 -26.57 -24.40 -7.23
N GLY A 898 -27.70 -24.71 -6.58
CA GLY A 898 -28.74 -25.56 -7.19
C GLY A 898 -28.17 -26.93 -7.59
N ASP A 899 -28.34 -27.27 -8.84
CA ASP A 899 -27.87 -28.54 -9.42
C ASP A 899 -26.44 -28.47 -10.00
N GLU A 900 -25.83 -27.30 -10.01
CA GLU A 900 -24.46 -27.11 -10.50
C GLU A 900 -23.44 -27.17 -9.36
N ALA A 901 -22.31 -27.83 -9.60
CA ALA A 901 -21.19 -27.84 -8.70
C ALA A 901 -19.85 -27.75 -9.44
N VAL A 902 -18.89 -27.11 -8.80
CA VAL A 902 -17.47 -27.13 -9.20
C VAL A 902 -16.65 -27.61 -8.02
N LEU A 903 -15.89 -28.70 -8.23
CA LEU A 903 -14.95 -29.27 -7.29
C LEU A 903 -13.54 -28.81 -7.66
N VAL A 904 -12.82 -28.23 -6.73
CA VAL A 904 -11.41 -27.86 -6.86
C VAL A 904 -10.56 -28.81 -6.04
N VAL A 905 -9.53 -29.38 -6.66
CA VAL A 905 -8.59 -30.31 -6.01
C VAL A 905 -7.17 -29.87 -6.34
N ALA A 906 -6.34 -29.66 -5.34
CA ALA A 906 -4.99 -29.14 -5.49
C ALA A 906 -3.99 -29.86 -4.56
N PRO A 907 -2.80 -30.23 -5.03
CA PRO A 907 -1.76 -30.86 -4.23
C PRO A 907 -1.03 -29.82 -3.38
N ARG A 908 -0.51 -30.25 -2.23
CA ARG A 908 0.39 -29.49 -1.39
C ARG A 908 1.47 -30.35 -0.76
N LEU A 909 2.58 -29.73 -0.36
CA LEU A 909 3.72 -30.38 0.31
C LEU A 909 4.26 -31.56 -0.52
N THR A 910 4.50 -31.32 -1.81
CA THR A 910 4.84 -32.36 -2.80
C THR A 910 6.34 -32.62 -2.96
N ALA A 911 7.22 -31.92 -2.23
CA ALA A 911 8.67 -32.10 -2.35
C ALA A 911 9.14 -33.56 -2.15
N PRO A 912 8.50 -34.38 -1.28
CA PRO A 912 8.85 -35.82 -1.17
C PRO A 912 8.55 -36.64 -2.43
N LEU A 913 7.57 -36.23 -3.23
CA LEU A 913 7.19 -36.89 -4.49
C LEU A 913 8.05 -36.44 -5.68
N VAL A 914 8.85 -35.36 -5.52
CA VAL A 914 9.70 -34.78 -6.56
C VAL A 914 11.16 -34.69 -6.08
N PRO A 915 11.81 -35.83 -5.76
CA PRO A 915 13.15 -35.80 -5.16
C PRO A 915 14.25 -35.31 -6.11
N ASP A 916 14.08 -35.52 -7.41
CA ASP A 916 15.05 -35.20 -8.46
C ASP A 916 14.73 -33.87 -9.20
N GLY A 917 13.59 -33.22 -8.89
CA GLY A 917 13.15 -32.02 -9.60
C GLY A 917 12.74 -32.23 -11.04
N LYS A 918 12.56 -33.46 -11.50
CA LYS A 918 12.26 -33.80 -12.91
C LYS A 918 10.94 -34.54 -13.09
N ASN A 919 10.69 -35.52 -12.25
CA ASN A 919 9.51 -36.36 -12.37
C ASN A 919 8.36 -35.75 -11.58
N LEU A 920 7.36 -35.22 -12.27
CA LEU A 920 6.19 -34.63 -11.63
C LEU A 920 5.23 -35.72 -11.10
N PRO A 921 4.52 -35.49 -9.99
CA PRO A 921 3.66 -36.47 -9.35
C PRO A 921 2.29 -36.58 -10.06
N LEU A 922 2.27 -37.24 -11.23
CA LEU A 922 1.07 -37.43 -12.02
C LEU A 922 0.56 -38.87 -11.92
N GLY A 923 -0.75 -39.03 -12.07
CA GLY A 923 -1.43 -40.33 -12.23
C GLY A 923 -1.42 -41.25 -11.00
N GLY A 924 -1.99 -42.43 -11.19
CA GLY A 924 -2.10 -43.44 -10.16
C GLY A 924 -0.78 -43.93 -9.56
N PRO A 925 0.33 -44.07 -10.32
CA PRO A 925 1.61 -44.48 -9.76
C PRO A 925 2.13 -43.54 -8.65
N SER A 926 1.90 -42.22 -8.78
CA SER A 926 2.34 -41.22 -7.82
C SER A 926 1.39 -41.10 -6.60
N TRP A 927 0.08 -41.16 -6.83
CA TRP A 927 -0.91 -40.89 -5.79
C TRP A 927 -1.51 -42.16 -5.18
N LYS A 928 -1.21 -43.35 -5.75
CA LYS A 928 -1.64 -44.65 -5.25
C LYS A 928 -3.17 -44.71 -5.08
N THR A 929 -3.63 -45.03 -3.85
CA THR A 929 -5.05 -45.11 -3.48
C THR A 929 -5.60 -43.87 -2.83
N SER A 930 -4.84 -42.74 -2.90
CA SER A 930 -5.33 -41.45 -2.39
C SER A 930 -6.63 -41.04 -3.06
N ARG A 931 -7.59 -40.52 -2.27
CA ARG A 931 -8.95 -40.28 -2.74
C ARG A 931 -9.55 -39.00 -2.14
N VAL A 932 -10.47 -38.41 -2.88
CA VAL A 932 -11.33 -37.28 -2.50
C VAL A 932 -12.72 -37.85 -2.21
N ILE A 933 -13.19 -37.68 -0.98
CA ILE A 933 -14.48 -38.26 -0.50
C ILE A 933 -15.58 -37.25 -0.82
N LEU A 934 -16.54 -37.66 -1.64
CA LEU A 934 -17.61 -36.76 -2.04
C LEU A 934 -18.81 -36.84 -1.07
N PRO A 935 -19.45 -35.68 -0.79
CA PRO A 935 -20.73 -35.69 -0.10
C PRO A 935 -21.79 -36.39 -0.95
N SER A 936 -22.83 -36.95 -0.31
CA SER A 936 -23.84 -37.80 -0.91
C SER A 936 -24.54 -37.16 -2.13
N GLU A 937 -24.78 -35.87 -2.11
CA GLU A 937 -25.38 -35.09 -3.21
C GLU A 937 -24.52 -35.02 -4.48
N LEU A 938 -23.21 -35.20 -4.36
CA LEU A 938 -22.25 -35.21 -5.47
C LEU A 938 -21.83 -36.62 -5.89
N GLY A 939 -22.11 -37.63 -5.09
CA GLY A 939 -21.62 -38.98 -5.29
C GLY A 939 -22.16 -39.67 -6.58
N GLY A 940 -23.35 -39.29 -7.04
CA GLY A 940 -23.94 -39.82 -8.30
C GLY A 940 -23.66 -38.97 -9.54
N ARG A 941 -22.95 -37.89 -9.43
CA ARG A 941 -22.71 -36.92 -10.52
C ARG A 941 -21.48 -37.30 -11.33
N THR A 942 -21.53 -37.08 -12.64
CA THR A 942 -20.34 -37.10 -13.52
C THR A 942 -19.68 -35.73 -13.50
N PHE A 943 -18.36 -35.70 -13.49
CA PHE A 943 -17.57 -34.46 -13.49
C PHE A 943 -16.77 -34.35 -14.79
N ARG A 944 -16.78 -33.19 -15.39
CA ARG A 944 -15.88 -32.82 -16.48
C ARG A 944 -14.70 -32.02 -15.94
N HIS A 945 -13.51 -32.46 -16.25
CA HIS A 945 -12.29 -31.72 -15.94
C HIS A 945 -12.09 -30.56 -16.91
N GLU A 946 -12.23 -29.34 -16.48
CA GLU A 946 -12.29 -28.14 -17.34
C GLU A 946 -10.98 -27.91 -18.14
N ILE A 947 -9.83 -28.35 -17.62
CA ILE A 947 -8.53 -28.20 -18.29
C ILE A 947 -8.35 -29.28 -19.39
N THR A 948 -8.61 -30.53 -19.07
CA THR A 948 -8.37 -31.67 -19.98
C THR A 948 -9.57 -32.07 -20.79
N GLY A 949 -10.78 -31.70 -20.37
CA GLY A 949 -12.05 -32.12 -20.97
C GLY A 949 -12.49 -33.54 -20.62
N VAL A 950 -11.71 -34.26 -19.82
CA VAL A 950 -11.99 -35.67 -19.44
C VAL A 950 -13.22 -35.75 -18.51
N GLU A 951 -14.08 -36.69 -18.73
CA GLU A 951 -15.18 -37.04 -17.84
C GLU A 951 -14.71 -38.03 -16.77
N ILE A 952 -14.96 -37.69 -15.50
CA ILE A 952 -14.63 -38.53 -14.35
C ILE A 952 -15.91 -38.90 -13.61
N LYS A 953 -16.11 -40.20 -13.43
CA LYS A 953 -17.21 -40.75 -12.64
C LYS A 953 -16.70 -41.20 -11.28
N PRO A 954 -17.36 -40.78 -10.18
CA PRO A 954 -17.02 -41.29 -8.86
C PRO A 954 -17.19 -42.80 -8.75
N VAL A 955 -16.36 -43.40 -7.93
CA VAL A 955 -16.59 -44.77 -7.42
C VAL A 955 -17.59 -44.67 -6.30
N THR A 956 -18.66 -45.43 -6.37
CA THR A 956 -19.76 -45.39 -5.39
C THR A 956 -19.95 -46.75 -4.73
N THR A 957 -20.12 -46.75 -3.43
CA THR A 957 -20.53 -47.88 -2.60
C THR A 957 -21.88 -47.56 -1.92
N GLU A 958 -22.41 -48.42 -1.13
CA GLU A 958 -23.65 -48.18 -0.37
C GLU A 958 -23.53 -46.99 0.61
N THR A 959 -22.31 -46.71 1.12
CA THR A 959 -22.05 -45.72 2.21
C THR A 959 -21.23 -44.51 1.79
N GLN A 960 -20.44 -44.60 0.72
CA GLN A 960 -19.50 -43.57 0.32
C GLN A 960 -19.35 -43.45 -1.18
N ALA A 961 -19.01 -42.26 -1.64
CA ALA A 961 -18.56 -41.97 -2.99
C ALA A 961 -17.21 -41.24 -2.98
N TRP A 962 -16.32 -41.55 -3.92
CA TRP A 962 -15.01 -40.90 -3.99
C TRP A 962 -14.47 -40.86 -5.43
N ILE A 963 -13.50 -40.00 -5.66
CA ILE A 963 -12.68 -39.96 -6.87
C ILE A 963 -11.22 -40.17 -6.45
N PHE A 964 -10.50 -41.04 -7.19
CA PHE A 964 -9.07 -41.21 -6.94
C PHE A 964 -8.29 -39.96 -7.37
N VAL A 965 -7.41 -39.48 -6.53
CA VAL A 965 -6.55 -38.30 -6.78
C VAL A 965 -5.73 -38.51 -8.06
N GLY A 966 -5.21 -39.73 -8.28
CA GLY A 966 -4.49 -40.06 -9.48
C GLY A 966 -5.27 -39.92 -10.77
N GLN A 967 -6.61 -40.10 -10.77
CA GLN A 967 -7.46 -39.86 -11.93
C GLN A 967 -7.61 -38.37 -12.22
N ILE A 968 -7.71 -37.57 -11.18
CA ILE A 968 -7.80 -36.08 -11.29
C ILE A 968 -6.48 -35.55 -11.83
N PHE A 969 -5.35 -36.02 -11.31
CA PHE A 969 -4.01 -35.55 -11.65
C PHE A 969 -3.30 -36.42 -12.72
N GLU A 970 -4.06 -37.07 -13.59
CA GLU A 970 -3.48 -37.95 -14.64
C GLU A 970 -2.62 -37.17 -15.64
N THR A 971 -3.07 -35.98 -16.04
CA THR A 971 -2.44 -35.17 -17.09
C THR A 971 -1.85 -33.85 -16.55
N VAL A 972 -2.52 -33.22 -15.57
CA VAL A 972 -2.17 -31.92 -14.98
C VAL A 972 -2.33 -32.00 -13.47
N PRO A 973 -1.39 -31.41 -12.68
CA PRO A 973 -1.36 -31.61 -11.23
C PRO A 973 -2.37 -30.74 -10.46
N VAL A 974 -3.49 -30.36 -11.05
CA VAL A 974 -4.61 -29.63 -10.42
C VAL A 974 -5.93 -30.03 -11.06
N GLY A 975 -7.01 -30.03 -10.29
CA GLY A 975 -8.36 -30.33 -10.77
C GLY A 975 -9.30 -29.14 -10.58
N ILE A 976 -9.95 -28.73 -11.67
CA ILE A 976 -11.15 -27.88 -11.68
C ILE A 976 -12.22 -28.70 -12.39
N LEU A 977 -13.12 -29.32 -11.63
CA LEU A 977 -14.06 -30.32 -12.12
C LEU A 977 -15.49 -29.78 -12.00
N ARG A 978 -16.22 -29.68 -13.09
CA ARG A 978 -17.62 -29.23 -13.12
C ARG A 978 -18.56 -30.41 -13.32
N THR A 979 -19.71 -30.43 -12.62
CA THR A 979 -20.79 -31.39 -12.87
C THR A 979 -21.34 -31.21 -14.28
N THR A 980 -21.60 -32.35 -14.97
CA THR A 980 -22.17 -32.39 -16.35
C THR A 980 -23.67 -32.53 -16.31
#